data_357d453da5c8721e1bc51b05ee3aaf0b
#
_entry.id   357d453da5c8721e1bc51b05ee3aaf0b
#
_cell.length_a   1.000
_cell.length_b   1.000
_cell.length_c   1.000
_cell.angle_alpha   90.00
_cell.angle_beta   90.00
_cell.angle_gamma   90.00
#
_symmetry.space_group_name_H-M   'P 1'
#
loop_
_entity.id
_entity.type
_entity.pdbx_description
1 polymer ?
#
loop_
_entity_poly.entity_id
_entity_poly.type
_entity_poly.pdbx_seq_one_letter_code
_entity_poly.pdbx_strand_id
1 'polypeptide(L)'
;MIFGNRHVSLATLRNSFDRRSAVLGAFQGGIGVLLAVRLGYLAVAENEKYQLEAESNRVNLSLIPPRRGWILDRHGVPLASNRADFRVDIIPDRLVDETRTLKEVGKLLKLTAVELRDLQDKLEKAHGSRPVEVATGLDWDRFAAVSVRLPDLPGVITQRGYSRYYPTGPSVGHLIGYVGAASAEEYEQERDPLLITPGYKIGKDGLEKQFERQLRGLPGARREEVTAGGKVVRELETRDDVPGKPIRLTIDGPLHDYAARRLGLESGSVVVMDCHTGDVLCAASMPSFDPNSFSDGIGRIEWKMLSDDDHVPLRNKMLRGLYPPGSTVKPAVALSFLEAGLDPDESITCSGGLRVGNRVFHCWNRRGHGHVNMAKAIYQSCDIYFYHFAQRIGMDQIASMARRLGLGTEYPLPVIGQHYGTVPDPAWKLRKYGKPWAVFDTVNATIGQGYMLVNPLQQAVMASRIASGRKLMPRLMFDPKAAQAASLGIPQDHLDFIHAAMRDVVNGPGTAGRARLPIPDVLLAGKTGTAQVVSLSVGSGKTGPWKYRDHGHFICFAPFDKPRYACAVVIEHGAGSAAAYPVARDVMTFLFDPAKAMEVLTEMESGWGGTPQQRMAAKYRIYAAQYGTSAPKVAEDAAERKVQEENEAAASPRQPIVSGAQSPPPEPETGHDTSDAGQPSSTGNRPAAPTTIPGSPPFRTEPHR
;
A
#
# COMPACT_ATOMS: atom_id res chain seq x y z
N MET A 1 99.72 -28.81 38.11
CA MET A 1 98.41 -28.71 37.54
C MET A 1 98.29 -29.79 36.47
N ILE A 2 97.50 -30.84 36.77
CA ILE A 2 97.47 -32.00 35.92
C ILE A 2 96.23 -31.90 35.08
N PHE A 3 96.33 -31.73 33.77
CA PHE A 3 95.26 -31.85 32.83
C PHE A 3 95.15 -33.34 32.40
N GLY A 4 94.22 -34.04 32.94
CA GLY A 4 93.84 -35.38 32.53
C GLY A 4 93.09 -35.44 31.20
N ASN A 5 93.82 -35.82 30.16
CA ASN A 5 93.28 -36.06 28.83
C ASN A 5 92.41 -37.38 28.91
N ARG A 6 91.06 -37.25 28.98
CA ARG A 6 90.22 -38.43 28.82
C ARG A 6 90.12 -38.78 27.33
N HIS A 7 90.88 -39.71 26.89
CA HIS A 7 90.70 -40.34 25.59
C HIS A 7 89.34 -41.12 25.59
N VAL A 8 88.31 -40.57 25.00
CA VAL A 8 87.05 -41.26 24.76
C VAL A 8 87.37 -42.29 23.66
N SER A 9 87.27 -43.59 23.99
CA SER A 9 87.53 -44.70 23.03
C SER A 9 86.59 -44.63 21.87
N LEU A 10 87.06 -44.79 20.63
CA LEU A 10 86.24 -44.86 19.40
C LEU A 10 85.11 -45.88 19.51
N ALA A 11 85.28 -46.98 20.29
CA ALA A 11 84.22 -47.95 20.60
C ALA A 11 83.10 -47.35 21.42
N THR A 12 83.41 -46.48 22.39
CA THR A 12 82.35 -45.79 23.20
C THR A 12 81.58 -44.80 22.39
N LEU A 13 82.21 -44.06 21.47
CA LEU A 13 81.55 -43.17 20.53
C LEU A 13 80.66 -43.88 19.53
N ARG A 14 81.15 -45.00 19.01
CA ARG A 14 80.39 -45.86 18.09
C ARG A 14 79.13 -46.47 18.78
N ASN A 15 79.29 -47.01 19.99
CA ASN A 15 78.18 -47.56 20.77
C ASN A 15 77.14 -46.48 21.15
N SER A 16 77.60 -45.25 21.42
CA SER A 16 76.67 -44.13 21.71
C SER A 16 75.95 -43.63 20.44
N PHE A 17 76.65 -43.68 19.29
CA PHE A 17 76.03 -43.35 17.99
C PHE A 17 74.98 -44.36 17.59
N ASP A 18 75.34 -45.69 17.69
CA ASP A 18 74.42 -46.79 17.37
C ASP A 18 73.17 -46.77 18.27
N ARG A 19 73.35 -46.47 19.57
CA ARG A 19 72.21 -46.35 20.50
C ARG A 19 71.27 -45.14 20.13
N ARG A 20 71.89 -44.02 19.78
CA ARG A 20 71.09 -42.83 19.36
C ARG A 20 70.39 -43.07 18.03
N SER A 21 71.07 -43.72 17.09
CA SER A 21 70.43 -44.08 15.81
C SER A 21 69.32 -45.14 15.99
N ALA A 22 69.49 -46.10 16.90
CA ALA A 22 68.46 -47.05 17.24
C ALA A 22 67.21 -46.38 17.91
N VAL A 23 67.48 -45.47 18.82
CA VAL A 23 66.37 -44.67 19.44
C VAL A 23 65.67 -43.80 18.42
N LEU A 24 66.42 -43.14 17.54
CA LEU A 24 65.78 -42.33 16.45
C LEU A 24 65.01 -43.18 15.47
N GLY A 25 65.55 -44.35 15.11
CA GLY A 25 64.91 -45.35 14.25
C GLY A 25 63.63 -45.91 14.89
N ALA A 26 63.66 -46.23 16.19
CA ALA A 26 62.50 -46.67 16.92
C ALA A 26 61.39 -45.56 17.02
N PHE A 27 61.82 -44.35 17.25
CA PHE A 27 60.88 -43.17 17.27
C PHE A 27 60.24 -42.92 15.90
N GLN A 28 61.03 -42.93 14.83
CA GLN A 28 60.54 -42.83 13.46
C GLN A 28 59.61 -43.98 13.07
N GLY A 29 60.02 -45.22 13.44
CA GLY A 29 59.20 -46.39 13.24
C GLY A 29 57.87 -46.36 14.01
N GLY A 30 57.93 -45.84 15.27
CA GLY A 30 56.73 -45.62 16.08
C GLY A 30 55.79 -44.63 15.46
N ILE A 31 56.30 -43.49 14.97
CA ILE A 31 55.50 -42.51 14.24
C ILE A 31 54.91 -43.12 12.95
N GLY A 32 55.74 -43.91 12.21
CA GLY A 32 55.28 -44.59 10.99
C GLY A 32 54.13 -45.56 11.24
N VAL A 33 54.24 -46.37 12.31
CA VAL A 33 53.16 -47.26 12.72
C VAL A 33 51.91 -46.51 13.14
N LEU A 34 52.06 -45.44 13.91
CA LEU A 34 50.95 -44.60 14.36
C LEU A 34 50.21 -43.96 13.18
N LEU A 35 50.95 -43.44 12.20
CA LEU A 35 50.38 -42.92 10.95
C LEU A 35 49.72 -44.03 10.12
N ALA A 36 50.31 -45.21 10.01
CA ALA A 36 49.72 -46.33 9.29
C ALA A 36 48.41 -46.83 9.94
N VAL A 37 48.39 -46.89 11.29
CA VAL A 37 47.18 -47.25 12.05
C VAL A 37 46.09 -46.15 11.87
N ARG A 38 46.50 -44.89 11.92
CA ARG A 38 45.54 -43.79 11.68
C ARG A 38 45.00 -43.79 10.25
N LEU A 39 45.85 -44.04 9.28
CA LEU A 39 45.46 -44.17 7.87
C LEU A 39 44.51 -45.37 7.66
N GLY A 40 44.82 -46.52 8.28
CA GLY A 40 43.94 -47.70 8.27
C GLY A 40 42.59 -47.41 8.93
N TYR A 41 42.59 -46.73 10.05
CA TYR A 41 41.35 -46.32 10.72
C TYR A 41 40.51 -45.41 9.83
N LEU A 42 41.11 -44.38 9.22
CA LEU A 42 40.42 -43.48 8.29
C LEU A 42 39.90 -44.21 7.04
N ALA A 43 40.69 -45.18 6.51
CA ALA A 43 40.34 -45.91 5.31
C ALA A 43 39.26 -46.96 5.52
N VAL A 44 39.09 -47.50 6.74
CA VAL A 44 38.15 -48.59 7.03
C VAL A 44 36.98 -48.14 7.90
N ALA A 45 37.27 -47.47 9.02
CA ALA A 45 36.22 -47.13 10.00
C ALA A 45 35.47 -45.84 9.66
N GLU A 46 36.14 -44.85 9.04
CA GLU A 46 35.52 -43.58 8.67
C GLU A 46 35.30 -43.42 7.15
N ASN A 47 35.52 -44.47 6.38
CA ASN A 47 35.44 -44.44 4.91
C ASN A 47 34.08 -43.99 4.40
N GLU A 48 32.98 -44.51 4.95
CA GLU A 48 31.62 -44.10 4.56
C GLU A 48 31.37 -42.62 4.83
N LYS A 49 31.86 -42.10 5.97
CA LYS A 49 31.73 -40.68 6.30
C LYS A 49 32.49 -39.80 5.33
N TYR A 50 33.75 -40.14 5.04
CA TYR A 50 34.56 -39.35 4.10
C TYR A 50 34.12 -39.53 2.65
N GLN A 51 33.53 -40.65 2.27
CA GLN A 51 32.89 -40.84 0.97
C GLN A 51 31.64 -39.94 0.86
N LEU A 52 30.80 -39.92 1.89
CA LEU A 52 29.61 -39.03 1.93
C LEU A 52 30.03 -37.56 1.90
N GLU A 53 31.05 -37.16 2.64
CA GLU A 53 31.59 -35.80 2.61
C GLU A 53 32.22 -35.46 1.24
N ALA A 54 32.93 -36.39 0.62
CA ALA A 54 33.49 -36.24 -0.72
C ALA A 54 32.41 -36.16 -1.80
N GLU A 55 31.36 -36.96 -1.70
CA GLU A 55 30.20 -36.90 -2.58
C GLU A 55 29.42 -35.59 -2.38
N SER A 56 29.25 -35.14 -1.13
CA SER A 56 28.64 -33.88 -0.80
C SER A 56 29.45 -32.69 -1.36
N ASN A 57 30.76 -32.74 -1.29
CA ASN A 57 31.64 -31.69 -1.85
C ASN A 57 31.72 -31.73 -3.39
N ARG A 58 31.35 -32.85 -4.01
CA ARG A 58 31.35 -33.04 -5.46
C ARG A 58 30.04 -32.65 -6.12
N VAL A 59 28.93 -32.63 -5.37
CA VAL A 59 27.60 -32.34 -5.88
C VAL A 59 27.11 -31.01 -5.31
N ASN A 60 26.93 -30.02 -6.17
CA ASN A 60 26.30 -28.77 -5.84
C ASN A 60 24.79 -28.84 -6.09
N LEU A 61 24.00 -28.50 -5.08
CA LEU A 61 22.53 -28.37 -5.21
C LEU A 61 22.17 -26.91 -5.37
N SER A 62 21.67 -26.55 -6.54
CA SER A 62 21.20 -25.20 -6.87
C SER A 62 19.67 -25.20 -6.94
N LEU A 63 19.03 -24.30 -6.20
CA LEU A 63 17.58 -24.12 -6.29
C LEU A 63 17.21 -23.33 -7.56
N ILE A 64 16.16 -23.77 -8.22
CA ILE A 64 15.55 -23.04 -9.35
C ILE A 64 14.34 -22.30 -8.80
N PRO A 65 14.37 -20.95 -8.74
CA PRO A 65 13.25 -20.17 -8.27
C PRO A 65 11.98 -20.45 -9.08
N PRO A 66 10.83 -20.65 -8.41
CA PRO A 66 9.59 -20.97 -9.11
C PRO A 66 9.06 -19.75 -9.84
N ARG A 67 8.37 -19.99 -10.94
CA ARG A 67 7.62 -18.94 -11.66
C ARG A 67 6.42 -18.54 -10.83
N ARG A 68 6.31 -17.25 -10.54
CA ARG A 68 5.22 -16.70 -9.74
C ARG A 68 3.89 -16.78 -10.48
N GLY A 69 2.79 -17.14 -9.78
CA GLY A 69 1.45 -17.18 -10.35
C GLY A 69 1.00 -15.81 -10.86
N TRP A 70 0.24 -15.78 -11.94
CA TRP A 70 -0.27 -14.54 -12.51
C TRP A 70 -1.43 -13.98 -11.68
N ILE A 71 -1.58 -12.65 -11.69
CA ILE A 71 -2.78 -11.96 -11.19
C ILE A 71 -3.54 -11.47 -12.41
N LEU A 72 -4.75 -11.98 -12.57
CA LEU A 72 -5.58 -11.77 -13.75
C LEU A 72 -6.78 -10.88 -13.42
N ASP A 73 -7.19 -10.08 -14.38
CA ASP A 73 -8.45 -9.35 -14.31
C ASP A 73 -9.66 -10.28 -14.52
N ARG A 74 -10.88 -9.72 -14.52
CA ARG A 74 -12.11 -10.49 -14.73
C ARG A 74 -12.24 -11.14 -16.12
N HIS A 75 -11.48 -10.69 -17.10
CA HIS A 75 -11.43 -11.21 -18.46
C HIS A 75 -10.30 -12.20 -18.69
N GLY A 76 -9.43 -12.41 -17.68
CA GLY A 76 -8.25 -13.27 -17.77
C GLY A 76 -7.02 -12.56 -18.33
N VAL A 77 -7.06 -11.23 -18.44
CA VAL A 77 -5.91 -10.42 -18.87
C VAL A 77 -4.98 -10.19 -17.68
N PRO A 78 -3.65 -10.34 -17.85
CA PRO A 78 -2.72 -10.17 -16.74
C PRO A 78 -2.61 -8.72 -16.26
N LEU A 79 -2.89 -8.49 -14.97
CA LEU A 79 -2.54 -7.29 -14.21
C LEU A 79 -1.12 -7.38 -13.64
N ALA A 80 -0.68 -8.62 -13.34
CA ALA A 80 0.70 -8.94 -13.00
C ALA A 80 1.09 -10.26 -13.64
N SER A 81 2.20 -10.27 -14.37
CA SER A 81 2.76 -11.41 -15.13
C SER A 81 4.24 -11.59 -14.81
N ASN A 82 4.89 -12.47 -15.54
CA ASN A 82 6.34 -12.67 -15.46
C ASN A 82 6.93 -12.38 -16.84
N ARG A 83 8.02 -11.64 -16.88
CA ARG A 83 8.85 -11.46 -18.09
C ARG A 83 10.15 -12.24 -17.92
N ALA A 84 10.73 -12.67 -19.04
CA ALA A 84 12.07 -13.25 -19.03
C ALA A 84 13.05 -12.22 -18.45
N ASP A 85 13.91 -12.68 -17.57
CA ASP A 85 14.93 -11.87 -16.92
C ASP A 85 16.31 -12.47 -17.17
N PHE A 86 17.24 -11.62 -17.52
CA PHE A 86 18.63 -11.97 -17.72
C PHE A 86 19.47 -11.29 -16.65
N ARG A 87 20.26 -12.10 -15.94
CA ARG A 87 21.03 -11.67 -14.78
C ARG A 87 22.48 -12.09 -14.90
N VAL A 88 23.35 -11.27 -14.35
CA VAL A 88 24.78 -11.56 -14.16
C VAL A 88 25.06 -11.50 -12.67
N ASP A 89 25.68 -12.56 -12.15
CA ASP A 89 26.12 -12.66 -10.77
C ASP A 89 27.64 -12.91 -10.72
N ILE A 90 28.27 -12.63 -9.57
CA ILE A 90 29.68 -12.97 -9.28
C ILE A 90 29.74 -13.87 -8.05
N ILE A 91 30.50 -14.95 -8.13
CA ILE A 91 30.79 -15.84 -6.99
C ILE A 91 32.15 -15.41 -6.42
N PRO A 92 32.20 -14.82 -5.20
CA PRO A 92 33.43 -14.23 -4.64
C PRO A 92 34.61 -15.21 -4.61
N ASP A 93 34.41 -16.42 -4.11
CA ASP A 93 35.47 -17.44 -3.99
C ASP A 93 36.03 -17.93 -5.33
N ARG A 94 35.39 -17.61 -6.45
CA ARG A 94 35.85 -17.99 -7.80
C ARG A 94 36.52 -16.85 -8.56
N LEU A 95 36.59 -15.65 -7.95
CA LEU A 95 37.31 -14.53 -8.54
C LEU A 95 38.83 -14.78 -8.48
N VAL A 96 39.49 -14.65 -9.61
CA VAL A 96 40.97 -14.75 -9.71
C VAL A 96 41.59 -13.37 -9.64
N ASP A 97 41.00 -12.40 -10.33
CA ASP A 97 41.43 -11.00 -10.35
C ASP A 97 40.18 -10.13 -10.29
N GLU A 98 39.83 -9.69 -9.08
CA GLU A 98 38.64 -8.90 -8.80
C GLU A 98 38.65 -7.59 -9.57
N THR A 99 39.75 -6.83 -9.52
CA THR A 99 39.85 -5.52 -10.14
C THR A 99 39.66 -5.59 -11.66
N ARG A 100 40.29 -6.56 -12.30
CA ARG A 100 40.16 -6.81 -13.73
C ARG A 100 38.73 -7.23 -14.10
N THR A 101 38.15 -8.18 -13.33
CA THR A 101 36.82 -8.70 -13.57
C THR A 101 35.76 -7.61 -13.45
N LEU A 102 35.81 -6.80 -12.40
CA LEU A 102 34.89 -5.69 -12.19
C LEU A 102 34.98 -4.64 -13.31
N LYS A 103 36.21 -4.31 -13.75
CA LYS A 103 36.42 -3.38 -14.86
C LYS A 103 35.81 -3.90 -16.17
N GLU A 104 36.06 -5.18 -16.50
CA GLU A 104 35.51 -5.77 -17.75
C GLU A 104 34.00 -5.95 -17.70
N VAL A 105 33.44 -6.47 -16.59
CA VAL A 105 32.01 -6.60 -16.38
C VAL A 105 31.33 -5.22 -16.41
N GLY A 106 31.90 -4.23 -15.73
CA GLY A 106 31.39 -2.85 -15.76
C GLY A 106 31.31 -2.26 -17.16
N LYS A 107 32.35 -2.52 -17.98
CA LYS A 107 32.37 -2.09 -19.39
C LYS A 107 31.31 -2.81 -20.23
N LEU A 108 31.19 -4.14 -20.11
CA LEU A 108 30.24 -4.95 -20.88
C LEU A 108 28.79 -4.61 -20.51
N LEU A 109 28.51 -4.39 -19.23
CA LEU A 109 27.18 -4.06 -18.73
C LEU A 109 26.87 -2.56 -18.75
N LYS A 110 27.87 -1.73 -19.10
CA LYS A 110 27.78 -0.24 -19.09
C LYS A 110 27.40 0.31 -17.71
N LEU A 111 27.98 -0.27 -16.65
CA LEU A 111 27.72 0.18 -15.30
C LEU A 111 28.30 1.58 -15.05
N THR A 112 27.57 2.39 -14.29
CA THR A 112 28.04 3.70 -13.85
C THR A 112 29.10 3.55 -12.77
N ALA A 113 29.87 4.61 -12.51
CA ALA A 113 30.87 4.63 -11.44
C ALA A 113 30.26 4.45 -10.04
N VAL A 114 28.99 4.75 -9.86
CA VAL A 114 28.26 4.52 -8.60
C VAL A 114 27.91 3.04 -8.45
N GLU A 115 27.35 2.43 -9.48
CA GLU A 115 27.00 1.00 -9.49
C GLU A 115 28.22 0.12 -9.31
N LEU A 116 29.35 0.48 -9.90
CA LEU A 116 30.61 -0.24 -9.70
C LEU A 116 31.11 -0.16 -8.25
N ARG A 117 31.00 0.99 -7.60
CA ARG A 117 31.35 1.13 -6.17
C ARG A 117 30.40 0.32 -5.28
N ASP A 118 29.10 0.41 -5.53
CA ASP A 118 28.11 -0.37 -4.79
C ASP A 118 28.36 -1.89 -4.94
N LEU A 119 28.80 -2.33 -6.12
CA LEU A 119 29.18 -3.72 -6.37
C LEU A 119 30.46 -4.10 -5.60
N GLN A 120 31.48 -3.23 -5.56
CA GLN A 120 32.67 -3.45 -4.74
C GLN A 120 32.33 -3.60 -3.26
N ASP A 121 31.52 -2.67 -2.72
CA ASP A 121 31.08 -2.72 -1.32
C ASP A 121 30.29 -4.02 -0.99
N LYS A 122 29.52 -4.54 -1.96
CA LYS A 122 28.80 -5.83 -1.82
C LYS A 122 29.77 -7.01 -1.81
N LEU A 123 30.76 -7.00 -2.68
CA LEU A 123 31.76 -8.07 -2.78
C LEU A 123 32.68 -8.11 -1.56
N GLU A 124 33.13 -6.95 -1.03
CA GLU A 124 33.92 -6.89 0.21
C GLU A 124 33.21 -7.49 1.43
N LYS A 125 31.89 -7.42 1.46
CA LYS A 125 31.06 -7.98 2.55
C LYS A 125 30.65 -9.43 2.30
N ALA A 126 30.80 -9.92 1.08
CA ALA A 126 30.39 -11.25 0.70
C ALA A 126 31.57 -12.23 0.84
N HIS A 127 31.29 -13.39 1.44
CA HIS A 127 32.26 -14.47 1.62
C HIS A 127 31.65 -15.79 1.15
N GLY A 128 32.49 -16.65 0.62
CA GLY A 128 32.09 -18.01 0.22
C GLY A 128 31.56 -18.10 -1.20
N SER A 129 30.94 -19.22 -1.49
CA SER A 129 30.42 -19.55 -2.83
C SER A 129 29.06 -18.94 -3.15
N ARG A 130 28.54 -18.04 -2.31
CA ARG A 130 27.24 -17.39 -2.52
C ARG A 130 27.33 -16.37 -3.64
N PRO A 131 26.51 -16.45 -4.69
CA PRO A 131 26.52 -15.46 -5.76
C PRO A 131 26.12 -14.07 -5.26
N VAL A 132 26.84 -13.06 -5.71
CA VAL A 132 26.55 -11.63 -5.53
C VAL A 132 25.95 -11.10 -6.82
N GLU A 133 24.77 -10.54 -6.75
CA GLU A 133 24.07 -9.94 -7.88
C GLU A 133 24.81 -8.72 -8.40
N VAL A 134 25.17 -8.72 -9.69
CA VAL A 134 25.81 -7.61 -10.40
C VAL A 134 24.77 -6.74 -11.08
N ALA A 135 23.91 -7.38 -11.88
CA ALA A 135 22.86 -6.69 -12.62
C ALA A 135 21.72 -7.66 -13.01
N THR A 136 20.49 -7.18 -12.95
CA THR A 136 19.26 -7.85 -13.36
C THR A 136 18.53 -7.03 -14.43
N GLY A 137 17.50 -7.60 -15.06
CA GLY A 137 16.74 -6.90 -16.08
C GLY A 137 17.55 -6.55 -17.32
N LEU A 138 18.59 -7.30 -17.60
CA LEU A 138 19.47 -7.06 -18.75
C LEU A 138 18.73 -7.33 -20.07
N ASP A 139 19.02 -6.51 -21.06
CA ASP A 139 18.67 -6.82 -22.43
C ASP A 139 19.53 -7.98 -22.97
N TRP A 140 19.04 -8.59 -24.06
CA TRP A 140 19.73 -9.73 -24.66
C TRP A 140 21.17 -9.39 -25.09
N ASP A 141 21.40 -8.19 -25.57
CA ASP A 141 22.72 -7.79 -26.11
C ASP A 141 23.77 -7.72 -24.98
N ARG A 142 23.44 -7.09 -23.85
CA ARG A 142 24.32 -7.03 -22.68
C ARG A 142 24.53 -8.41 -22.07
N PHE A 143 23.47 -9.20 -21.93
CA PHE A 143 23.56 -10.56 -21.44
C PHE A 143 24.45 -11.44 -22.33
N ALA A 144 24.25 -11.40 -23.65
CA ALA A 144 25.05 -12.15 -24.61
C ALA A 144 26.50 -11.70 -24.61
N ALA A 145 26.78 -10.37 -24.50
CA ALA A 145 28.13 -9.85 -24.43
C ALA A 145 28.94 -10.42 -23.23
N VAL A 146 28.30 -10.56 -22.07
CA VAL A 146 28.93 -11.22 -20.91
C VAL A 146 29.03 -12.73 -21.12
N SER A 147 27.96 -13.37 -21.61
CA SER A 147 27.90 -14.84 -21.79
C SER A 147 29.00 -15.37 -22.69
N VAL A 148 29.32 -14.68 -23.77
CA VAL A 148 30.42 -15.04 -24.69
C VAL A 148 31.79 -14.90 -24.03
N ARG A 149 31.92 -13.98 -23.07
CA ARG A 149 33.20 -13.71 -22.37
C ARG A 149 33.37 -14.49 -21.07
N LEU A 150 32.43 -15.34 -20.65
CA LEU A 150 32.54 -16.15 -19.43
C LEU A 150 33.83 -16.93 -19.29
N PRO A 151 34.41 -17.51 -20.36
CA PRO A 151 35.71 -18.19 -20.24
C PRO A 151 36.86 -17.29 -19.75
N ASP A 152 36.77 -15.99 -20.06
CA ASP A 152 37.78 -14.96 -19.67
C ASP A 152 37.46 -14.28 -18.35
N LEU A 153 36.32 -14.57 -17.75
CA LEU A 153 35.77 -13.92 -16.55
C LEU A 153 35.49 -14.95 -15.43
N PRO A 154 36.54 -15.56 -14.86
CA PRO A 154 36.38 -16.54 -13.79
C PRO A 154 35.62 -15.92 -12.60
N GLY A 155 34.64 -16.66 -12.08
CA GLY A 155 33.76 -16.18 -10.99
C GLY A 155 32.48 -15.48 -11.47
N VAL A 156 32.40 -15.05 -12.72
CA VAL A 156 31.16 -14.49 -13.29
C VAL A 156 30.26 -15.62 -13.79
N ILE A 157 28.97 -15.52 -13.49
CA ILE A 157 27.96 -16.45 -13.98
C ILE A 157 26.79 -15.66 -14.60
N THR A 158 26.21 -16.21 -15.62
CA THR A 158 24.98 -15.65 -16.24
C THR A 158 23.81 -16.57 -15.93
N GLN A 159 22.68 -15.97 -15.59
CA GLN A 159 21.48 -16.71 -15.25
C GLN A 159 20.29 -16.20 -16.06
N ARG A 160 19.38 -17.12 -16.41
CA ARG A 160 18.09 -16.82 -16.99
C ARG A 160 17.02 -17.14 -15.95
N GLY A 161 16.11 -16.19 -15.74
CA GLY A 161 15.05 -16.33 -14.79
C GLY A 161 13.79 -15.61 -15.24
N TYR A 162 12.96 -15.25 -14.29
CA TYR A 162 11.75 -14.49 -14.51
C TYR A 162 11.68 -13.36 -13.49
N SER A 163 11.43 -12.14 -13.96
CA SER A 163 11.09 -11.02 -13.09
C SER A 163 9.59 -10.73 -13.15
N ARG A 164 9.06 -10.20 -12.05
CA ARG A 164 7.66 -9.80 -11.98
C ARG A 164 7.44 -8.55 -12.84
N TYR A 165 6.31 -8.51 -13.55
CA TYR A 165 5.98 -7.43 -14.45
C TYR A 165 4.52 -6.99 -14.31
N TYR A 166 4.30 -5.68 -14.21
CA TYR A 166 3.00 -5.03 -14.07
C TYR A 166 2.75 -4.15 -15.28
N PRO A 167 1.94 -4.61 -16.26
CA PRO A 167 1.81 -3.95 -17.55
C PRO A 167 1.30 -2.50 -17.49
N THR A 168 0.40 -2.20 -16.56
CA THR A 168 -0.19 -0.87 -16.38
C THR A 168 0.54 -0.01 -15.36
N GLY A 169 1.65 -0.52 -14.78
CA GLY A 169 2.53 0.23 -13.88
C GLY A 169 1.78 0.91 -12.72
N PRO A 170 1.86 2.26 -12.61
CA PRO A 170 1.29 2.99 -11.49
C PRO A 170 -0.21 2.80 -11.27
N SER A 171 -0.96 2.48 -12.31
CA SER A 171 -2.42 2.31 -12.20
C SER A 171 -2.81 1.22 -11.19
N VAL A 172 -2.00 0.15 -11.07
CA VAL A 172 -2.30 -1.00 -10.22
C VAL A 172 -1.49 -1.05 -8.92
N GLY A 173 -0.55 -0.12 -8.71
CA GLY A 173 0.41 -0.16 -7.61
C GLY A 173 -0.23 -0.41 -6.25
N HIS A 174 -1.24 0.37 -5.89
CA HIS A 174 -1.92 0.26 -4.58
C HIS A 174 -2.81 -0.99 -4.41
N LEU A 175 -3.33 -1.55 -5.48
CA LEU A 175 -4.19 -2.73 -5.41
C LEU A 175 -3.36 -4.01 -5.43
N ILE A 176 -2.50 -4.12 -6.43
CA ILE A 176 -1.69 -5.33 -6.62
C ILE A 176 -0.52 -5.35 -5.64
N GLY A 177 0.07 -4.20 -5.33
CA GLY A 177 1.32 -4.12 -4.58
C GLY A 177 2.52 -4.49 -5.45
N TYR A 178 3.60 -4.95 -4.82
CA TYR A 178 4.85 -5.28 -5.48
C TYR A 178 5.54 -6.47 -4.81
N VAL A 179 6.55 -7.01 -5.48
CA VAL A 179 7.46 -8.03 -4.93
C VAL A 179 8.81 -7.41 -4.63
N GLY A 180 9.54 -7.96 -3.67
CA GLY A 180 10.89 -7.52 -3.31
C GLY A 180 11.69 -8.66 -2.69
N ALA A 181 12.98 -8.45 -2.45
CA ALA A 181 13.82 -9.40 -1.75
C ALA A 181 13.30 -9.63 -0.32
N ALA A 182 13.47 -10.82 0.21
CA ALA A 182 13.09 -11.09 1.60
C ALA A 182 13.99 -10.30 2.57
N SER A 183 13.38 -9.73 3.62
CA SER A 183 14.12 -9.09 4.70
C SER A 183 14.78 -10.15 5.61
N ALA A 184 15.73 -9.70 6.45
CA ALA A 184 16.34 -10.58 7.44
C ALA A 184 15.31 -11.17 8.40
N GLU A 185 14.32 -10.35 8.82
CA GLU A 185 13.25 -10.80 9.70
C GLU A 185 12.34 -11.85 9.04
N GLU A 186 11.99 -11.67 7.77
CA GLU A 186 11.18 -12.66 7.02
C GLU A 186 11.93 -13.99 6.86
N TYR A 187 13.24 -13.92 6.60
CA TYR A 187 14.07 -15.14 6.57
C TYR A 187 14.15 -15.83 7.93
N GLU A 188 14.35 -15.09 9.02
CA GLU A 188 14.40 -15.67 10.37
C GLU A 188 13.06 -16.33 10.78
N GLN A 189 11.95 -15.81 10.29
CA GLN A 189 10.62 -16.39 10.55
C GLN A 189 10.38 -17.69 9.77
N GLU A 190 10.72 -17.75 8.49
CA GLU A 190 10.43 -18.91 7.64
C GLU A 190 11.61 -19.87 7.51
N ARG A 191 12.86 -19.37 7.55
CA ARG A 191 14.13 -20.10 7.34
C ARG A 191 14.15 -20.93 6.05
N ASP A 192 13.41 -20.47 5.03
CA ASP A 192 13.38 -21.11 3.73
C ASP A 192 14.61 -20.69 2.91
N PRO A 193 15.49 -21.62 2.47
CA PRO A 193 16.65 -21.31 1.64
C PRO A 193 16.30 -20.55 0.35
N LEU A 194 15.06 -20.68 -0.14
CA LEU A 194 14.59 -19.96 -1.32
C LEU A 194 14.62 -18.45 -1.12
N LEU A 195 14.33 -17.97 0.10
CA LEU A 195 14.26 -16.53 0.42
C LEU A 195 15.62 -15.82 0.27
N ILE A 196 16.70 -16.57 0.41
CA ILE A 196 18.07 -16.04 0.27
C ILE A 196 18.68 -16.38 -1.10
N THR A 197 17.89 -16.99 -1.99
CA THR A 197 18.36 -17.27 -3.36
C THR A 197 18.38 -15.98 -4.16
N PRO A 198 19.52 -15.61 -4.77
CA PRO A 198 19.62 -14.37 -5.55
C PRO A 198 18.55 -14.25 -6.63
N GLY A 199 17.94 -13.07 -6.75
CA GLY A 199 16.86 -12.78 -7.70
C GLY A 199 15.50 -13.36 -7.33
N TYR A 200 15.37 -14.10 -6.23
CA TYR A 200 14.07 -14.52 -5.74
C TYR A 200 13.40 -13.39 -4.96
N LYS A 201 12.11 -13.16 -5.22
CA LYS A 201 11.33 -12.05 -4.65
C LYS A 201 10.00 -12.58 -4.09
N ILE A 202 9.58 -12.02 -2.98
CA ILE A 202 8.30 -12.31 -2.30
C ILE A 202 7.38 -11.09 -2.36
N GLY A 203 6.09 -11.28 -2.13
CA GLY A 203 5.11 -10.19 -2.08
C GLY A 203 5.32 -9.31 -0.85
N LYS A 204 5.49 -8.01 -1.06
CA LYS A 204 5.75 -7.02 0.00
C LYS A 204 4.53 -6.22 0.38
N ASP A 205 3.64 -5.95 -0.56
CA ASP A 205 2.41 -5.18 -0.32
C ASP A 205 1.25 -5.69 -1.19
N GLY A 206 0.04 -5.20 -0.92
CA GLY A 206 -1.16 -5.46 -1.70
C GLY A 206 -1.52 -6.94 -1.83
N LEU A 207 -2.08 -7.29 -3.00
CA LEU A 207 -2.46 -8.67 -3.30
C LEU A 207 -1.26 -9.60 -3.47
N GLU A 208 -0.11 -9.09 -3.88
CA GLU A 208 1.13 -9.85 -3.95
C GLU A 208 1.51 -10.43 -2.58
N LYS A 209 1.41 -9.64 -1.50
CA LYS A 209 1.67 -10.08 -0.14
C LYS A 209 0.54 -10.97 0.39
N GLN A 210 -0.69 -10.58 0.18
CA GLN A 210 -1.86 -11.31 0.68
C GLN A 210 -1.95 -12.74 0.15
N PHE A 211 -1.61 -12.93 -1.13
CA PHE A 211 -1.65 -14.23 -1.79
C PHE A 211 -0.25 -14.86 -1.97
N GLU A 212 0.75 -14.42 -1.20
CA GLU A 212 2.13 -14.88 -1.31
C GLU A 212 2.23 -16.41 -1.41
N ARG A 213 1.62 -17.15 -0.48
CA ARG A 213 1.67 -18.62 -0.44
C ARG A 213 1.09 -19.31 -1.68
N GLN A 214 0.05 -18.70 -2.29
CA GLN A 214 -0.57 -19.23 -3.50
C GLN A 214 0.24 -18.88 -4.75
N LEU A 215 0.78 -17.65 -4.79
CA LEU A 215 1.49 -17.11 -5.93
C LEU A 215 2.94 -17.61 -6.01
N ARG A 216 3.58 -17.97 -4.89
CA ARG A 216 5.01 -18.35 -4.77
C ARG A 216 5.38 -19.55 -5.66
N GLY A 217 4.59 -20.62 -5.68
CA GLY A 217 4.94 -21.89 -6.32
C GLY A 217 5.89 -22.74 -5.47
N LEU A 218 6.48 -23.78 -6.09
CA LEU A 218 7.46 -24.65 -5.45
C LEU A 218 8.77 -24.64 -6.24
N PRO A 219 9.93 -24.54 -5.58
CA PRO A 219 11.21 -24.48 -6.26
C PRO A 219 11.55 -25.80 -6.97
N GLY A 220 12.16 -25.66 -8.13
CA GLY A 220 12.93 -26.73 -8.75
C GLY A 220 14.29 -26.89 -8.08
N ALA A 221 15.02 -27.90 -8.50
CA ALA A 221 16.37 -28.16 -8.00
C ALA A 221 17.25 -28.70 -9.13
N ARG A 222 18.49 -28.24 -9.20
CA ARG A 222 19.50 -28.75 -10.11
C ARG A 222 20.66 -29.30 -9.31
N ARG A 223 21.02 -30.53 -9.60
CA ARG A 223 22.18 -31.19 -9.03
C ARG A 223 23.30 -31.20 -10.07
N GLU A 224 24.40 -30.57 -9.75
CA GLU A 224 25.55 -30.42 -10.63
C GLU A 224 26.79 -31.04 -9.99
N GLU A 225 27.54 -31.83 -10.76
CA GLU A 225 28.87 -32.30 -10.37
C GLU A 225 29.86 -31.15 -10.54
N VAL A 226 30.59 -30.84 -9.48
CA VAL A 226 31.54 -29.72 -9.47
C VAL A 226 32.95 -30.23 -9.13
N THR A 227 33.98 -29.56 -9.67
CA THR A 227 35.37 -29.79 -9.25
C THR A 227 35.60 -29.23 -7.84
N ALA A 228 36.74 -29.56 -7.20
CA ALA A 228 37.14 -28.97 -5.91
C ALA A 228 37.21 -27.41 -5.95
N GLY A 229 37.43 -26.82 -7.12
CA GLY A 229 37.36 -25.38 -7.33
C GLY A 229 35.96 -24.86 -7.71
N GLY A 230 34.92 -25.70 -7.58
CA GLY A 230 33.52 -25.31 -7.82
C GLY A 230 33.12 -25.14 -9.30
N LYS A 231 33.97 -25.56 -10.27
CA LYS A 231 33.61 -25.53 -11.69
C LYS A 231 32.65 -26.70 -12.00
N VAL A 232 31.53 -26.40 -12.63
CA VAL A 232 30.56 -27.42 -13.08
C VAL A 232 31.20 -28.30 -14.12
N VAL A 233 31.17 -29.62 -13.87
CA VAL A 233 31.66 -30.67 -14.77
C VAL A 233 30.53 -31.16 -15.64
N ARG A 234 29.40 -31.50 -15.04
CA ARG A 234 28.17 -31.92 -15.72
C ARG A 234 26.95 -31.73 -14.83
N GLU A 235 25.80 -31.61 -15.46
CA GLU A 235 24.49 -31.71 -14.79
C GLU A 235 24.17 -33.19 -14.52
N LEU A 236 23.76 -33.48 -13.30
CA LEU A 236 23.42 -34.86 -12.88
C LEU A 236 21.90 -35.06 -12.98
N GLU A 237 21.13 -34.12 -12.46
CA GLU A 237 19.67 -34.19 -12.40
C GLU A 237 19.09 -32.80 -12.32
N THR A 238 18.00 -32.56 -13.04
CA THR A 238 17.20 -31.33 -12.89
C THR A 238 15.74 -31.69 -12.66
N ARG A 239 15.19 -31.13 -11.60
CA ARG A 239 13.77 -31.14 -11.31
C ARG A 239 13.24 -29.73 -11.56
N ASP A 240 12.29 -29.59 -12.49
CA ASP A 240 11.68 -28.31 -12.83
C ASP A 240 10.90 -27.70 -11.65
N ASP A 241 10.72 -26.39 -11.71
CA ASP A 241 9.86 -25.64 -10.81
C ASP A 241 8.37 -25.97 -11.02
N VAL A 242 7.58 -25.85 -9.95
CA VAL A 242 6.13 -25.87 -10.05
C VAL A 242 5.63 -24.42 -9.96
N PRO A 243 5.09 -23.83 -11.04
CA PRO A 243 4.61 -22.47 -11.03
C PRO A 243 3.55 -22.23 -9.96
N GLY A 244 3.53 -21.03 -9.40
CA GLY A 244 2.47 -20.58 -8.51
C GLY A 244 1.11 -20.58 -9.21
N LYS A 245 0.05 -20.76 -8.42
CA LYS A 245 -1.32 -20.78 -8.93
C LYS A 245 -1.78 -19.34 -9.24
N PRO A 246 -2.37 -19.08 -10.41
CA PRO A 246 -2.91 -17.78 -10.73
C PRO A 246 -4.12 -17.44 -9.84
N ILE A 247 -4.36 -16.14 -9.64
CA ILE A 247 -5.59 -15.61 -9.06
C ILE A 247 -6.32 -14.77 -10.09
N ARG A 248 -7.64 -14.79 -10.06
CA ARG A 248 -8.49 -14.00 -10.94
C ARG A 248 -9.36 -13.07 -10.12
N LEU A 249 -9.28 -11.79 -10.44
CA LEU A 249 -9.98 -10.72 -9.75
C LEU A 249 -11.29 -10.36 -10.44
N THR A 250 -12.16 -9.66 -9.74
CA THR A 250 -13.36 -9.03 -10.30
C THR A 250 -13.05 -7.73 -11.04
N ILE A 251 -11.84 -7.22 -10.89
CA ILE A 251 -11.38 -5.98 -11.52
C ILE A 251 -11.47 -6.10 -13.04
N ASP A 252 -12.03 -5.07 -13.65
CA ASP A 252 -11.97 -4.82 -15.09
C ASP A 252 -10.71 -4.01 -15.38
N GLY A 253 -9.69 -4.66 -15.94
CA GLY A 253 -8.36 -4.07 -16.11
C GLY A 253 -8.38 -2.76 -16.91
N PRO A 254 -9.02 -2.72 -18.09
CA PRO A 254 -9.16 -1.50 -18.88
C PRO A 254 -9.89 -0.37 -18.15
N LEU A 255 -10.99 -0.66 -17.45
CA LEU A 255 -11.73 0.33 -16.64
C LEU A 255 -10.85 0.87 -15.51
N HIS A 256 -10.12 -0.01 -14.83
CA HIS A 256 -9.25 0.37 -13.73
C HIS A 256 -8.11 1.28 -14.19
N ASP A 257 -7.46 0.94 -15.30
CA ASP A 257 -6.42 1.78 -15.91
C ASP A 257 -6.99 3.13 -16.36
N TYR A 258 -8.13 3.11 -17.02
CA TYR A 258 -8.83 4.33 -17.40
C TYR A 258 -9.10 5.25 -16.20
N ALA A 259 -9.68 4.70 -15.13
CA ALA A 259 -10.02 5.46 -13.92
C ALA A 259 -8.79 6.06 -13.24
N ALA A 260 -7.70 5.29 -13.13
CA ALA A 260 -6.43 5.75 -12.59
C ALA A 260 -5.84 6.90 -13.43
N ARG A 261 -5.83 6.77 -14.75
CA ARG A 261 -5.36 7.80 -15.68
C ARG A 261 -6.26 9.03 -15.64
N ARG A 262 -7.59 8.85 -15.54
CA ARG A 262 -8.58 9.93 -15.52
C ARG A 262 -8.51 10.78 -14.23
N LEU A 263 -8.04 10.23 -13.11
CA LEU A 263 -7.73 11.05 -11.92
C LEU A 263 -6.72 12.16 -12.22
N GLY A 264 -5.88 11.98 -13.23
CA GLY A 264 -5.04 13.04 -13.78
C GLY A 264 -4.02 13.57 -12.79
N LEU A 265 -4.15 14.85 -12.44
CA LEU A 265 -3.30 15.55 -11.48
C LEU A 265 -3.90 15.54 -10.07
N GLU A 266 -5.10 15.00 -9.90
CA GLU A 266 -5.81 14.99 -8.63
C GLU A 266 -5.28 13.90 -7.69
N SER A 267 -5.34 14.18 -6.39
CA SER A 267 -5.14 13.18 -5.35
C SER A 267 -6.49 12.61 -4.95
N GLY A 268 -6.68 11.31 -5.13
CA GLY A 268 -8.00 10.73 -4.84
C GLY A 268 -8.15 9.28 -5.22
N SER A 269 -9.40 8.84 -5.27
CA SER A 269 -9.74 7.45 -5.57
C SER A 269 -11.07 7.33 -6.33
N VAL A 270 -11.16 6.26 -7.12
CA VAL A 270 -12.36 5.84 -7.85
C VAL A 270 -12.65 4.39 -7.51
N VAL A 271 -13.87 4.11 -7.06
CA VAL A 271 -14.36 2.74 -6.84
C VAL A 271 -15.62 2.54 -7.67
N VAL A 272 -15.64 1.48 -8.48
CA VAL A 272 -16.81 1.07 -9.26
C VAL A 272 -17.22 -0.33 -8.86
N MET A 273 -18.53 -0.53 -8.64
CA MET A 273 -19.12 -1.82 -8.28
C MET A 273 -20.25 -2.21 -9.23
N ASP A 274 -20.38 -3.50 -9.48
CA ASP A 274 -21.54 -4.09 -10.14
C ASP A 274 -22.70 -4.20 -9.13
N CYS A 275 -23.85 -3.59 -9.46
CA CYS A 275 -25.03 -3.56 -8.58
C CYS A 275 -25.79 -4.90 -8.51
N HIS A 276 -25.45 -5.89 -9.32
CA HIS A 276 -26.07 -7.22 -9.30
C HIS A 276 -25.25 -8.21 -8.47
N THR A 277 -23.92 -8.18 -8.61
CA THR A 277 -23.04 -9.18 -8.03
C THR A 277 -22.25 -8.68 -6.81
N GLY A 278 -22.09 -7.37 -6.67
CA GLY A 278 -21.19 -6.76 -5.69
C GLY A 278 -19.72 -6.82 -6.09
N ASP A 279 -19.42 -7.20 -7.33
CA ASP A 279 -18.04 -7.20 -7.83
C ASP A 279 -17.47 -5.80 -7.84
N VAL A 280 -16.27 -5.67 -7.30
CA VAL A 280 -15.47 -4.45 -7.42
C VAL A 280 -14.79 -4.48 -8.78
N LEU A 281 -15.26 -3.63 -9.69
CA LEU A 281 -14.75 -3.55 -11.07
C LEU A 281 -13.55 -2.61 -11.19
N CYS A 282 -13.49 -1.61 -10.33
CA CYS A 282 -12.42 -0.63 -10.26
C CYS A 282 -12.14 -0.25 -8.81
N ALA A 283 -10.87 -0.10 -8.45
CA ALA A 283 -10.37 0.26 -7.12
C ALA A 283 -9.11 1.13 -7.24
N ALA A 284 -9.20 2.23 -8.02
CA ALA A 284 -8.09 3.10 -8.31
C ALA A 284 -7.79 4.09 -7.17
N SER A 285 -6.51 4.31 -6.89
CA SER A 285 -5.99 5.29 -5.93
C SER A 285 -4.80 6.01 -6.53
N MET A 286 -4.87 7.35 -6.67
CA MET A 286 -3.84 8.17 -7.32
C MET A 286 -3.52 9.42 -6.48
N PRO A 287 -2.32 10.03 -6.63
CA PRO A 287 -1.17 9.46 -7.30
C PRO A 287 -0.71 8.16 -6.65
N SER A 288 0.04 7.37 -7.39
CA SER A 288 0.54 6.04 -6.98
C SER A 288 2.03 5.92 -7.29
N PHE A 289 2.58 4.76 -7.07
CA PHE A 289 3.96 4.38 -7.39
C PHE A 289 3.97 3.30 -8.50
N ASP A 290 5.07 3.18 -9.22
CA ASP A 290 5.22 2.09 -10.20
C ASP A 290 5.74 0.82 -9.49
N PRO A 291 4.93 -0.25 -9.40
CA PRO A 291 5.35 -1.49 -8.76
C PRO A 291 6.53 -2.18 -9.47
N ASN A 292 6.78 -1.87 -10.75
CA ASN A 292 7.95 -2.37 -11.46
C ASN A 292 9.24 -1.81 -10.84
N SER A 293 9.28 -0.49 -10.55
CA SER A 293 10.44 0.14 -9.89
C SER A 293 10.74 -0.46 -8.51
N PHE A 294 9.69 -0.74 -7.73
CA PHE A 294 9.84 -1.37 -6.42
C PHE A 294 10.35 -2.81 -6.54
N SER A 295 9.84 -3.55 -7.52
CA SER A 295 10.23 -4.95 -7.73
C SER A 295 11.68 -5.09 -8.22
N ASP A 296 12.19 -4.10 -8.94
CA ASP A 296 13.57 -4.08 -9.43
C ASP A 296 14.54 -3.41 -8.44
N GLY A 297 14.03 -2.97 -7.28
CA GLY A 297 14.76 -2.22 -6.26
C GLY A 297 14.66 -0.71 -6.51
N ILE A 298 13.78 -0.04 -5.74
CA ILE A 298 13.55 1.39 -5.91
C ILE A 298 14.83 2.21 -5.68
N GLY A 299 15.14 3.09 -6.63
CA GLY A 299 16.28 4.00 -6.54
C GLY A 299 16.03 5.14 -5.53
N ARG A 300 17.11 5.66 -4.91
CA ARG A 300 17.06 6.75 -3.92
C ARG A 300 16.36 8.01 -4.41
N ILE A 301 16.57 8.36 -5.67
CA ILE A 301 15.96 9.56 -6.28
C ILE A 301 14.47 9.38 -6.42
N GLU A 302 14.02 8.20 -6.89
CA GLU A 302 12.60 7.89 -7.02
C GLU A 302 11.92 7.81 -5.65
N TRP A 303 12.55 7.16 -4.68
CA TRP A 303 12.06 7.13 -3.31
C TRP A 303 11.87 8.55 -2.74
N LYS A 304 12.89 9.41 -2.90
CA LYS A 304 12.78 10.81 -2.45
C LYS A 304 11.66 11.55 -3.17
N MET A 305 11.52 11.37 -4.47
CA MET A 305 10.45 11.97 -5.27
C MET A 305 9.04 11.57 -4.77
N LEU A 306 8.87 10.31 -4.37
CA LEU A 306 7.60 9.81 -3.85
C LEU A 306 7.36 10.25 -2.41
N SER A 307 8.41 10.28 -1.57
CA SER A 307 8.30 10.64 -0.15
C SER A 307 8.08 12.12 0.08
N ASP A 308 8.61 12.99 -0.79
CA ASP A 308 8.49 14.43 -0.67
C ASP A 308 7.17 14.98 -1.25
N ASP A 309 6.38 14.14 -1.90
CA ASP A 309 5.14 14.56 -2.55
C ASP A 309 4.01 14.76 -1.54
N ASP A 310 3.50 15.99 -1.41
CA ASP A 310 2.39 16.36 -0.52
C ASP A 310 1.09 15.57 -0.81
N HIS A 311 0.94 15.01 -2.03
CA HIS A 311 -0.20 14.17 -2.42
C HIS A 311 -0.07 12.72 -1.93
N VAL A 312 1.00 12.40 -1.20
CA VAL A 312 1.26 11.12 -0.54
C VAL A 312 1.01 9.92 -1.48
N PRO A 313 1.83 9.76 -2.56
CA PRO A 313 1.62 8.70 -3.55
C PRO A 313 1.79 7.28 -2.99
N LEU A 314 2.45 7.12 -1.85
CA LEU A 314 2.63 5.83 -1.18
C LEU A 314 1.42 5.39 -0.35
N ARG A 315 0.41 6.26 -0.16
CA ARG A 315 -0.79 5.95 0.62
C ARG A 315 -1.94 5.45 -0.27
N ASN A 316 -2.45 4.27 0.01
CA ASN A 316 -3.69 3.77 -0.60
C ASN A 316 -4.91 4.55 -0.07
N LYS A 317 -5.39 5.51 -0.85
CA LYS A 317 -6.50 6.39 -0.46
C LYS A 317 -7.85 5.69 -0.49
N MET A 318 -7.99 4.62 -1.27
CA MET A 318 -9.22 3.88 -1.43
C MET A 318 -9.56 3.05 -0.18
N LEU A 319 -8.56 2.37 0.42
CA LEU A 319 -8.75 1.50 1.58
C LEU A 319 -8.44 2.18 2.92
N ARG A 320 -7.47 3.09 2.93
CA ARG A 320 -6.94 3.70 4.16
C ARG A 320 -7.34 5.16 4.34
N GLY A 321 -7.80 5.82 3.27
CA GLY A 321 -8.31 7.17 3.36
C GLY A 321 -9.63 7.22 4.10
N LEU A 322 -9.68 7.93 5.23
CA LEU A 322 -10.90 8.17 6.01
C LEU A 322 -11.31 9.63 5.87
N TYR A 323 -12.47 9.84 5.30
CA TYR A 323 -12.99 11.17 5.01
C TYR A 323 -14.38 11.36 5.59
N PRO A 324 -14.73 12.54 6.09
CA PRO A 324 -16.12 12.88 6.29
C PRO A 324 -16.87 12.77 4.95
N PRO A 325 -17.94 11.98 4.84
CA PRO A 325 -18.59 11.77 3.54
C PRO A 325 -19.32 13.01 3.01
N GLY A 326 -19.54 13.99 3.86
CA GLY A 326 -20.31 15.16 3.51
C GLY A 326 -21.71 14.78 3.01
N SER A 327 -22.27 15.61 2.17
CA SER A 327 -23.65 15.44 1.68
C SER A 327 -23.91 14.16 0.87
N THR A 328 -22.91 13.29 0.62
CA THR A 328 -23.16 11.99 -0.03
C THR A 328 -23.96 11.04 0.84
N VAL A 329 -24.04 11.25 2.17
CA VAL A 329 -24.89 10.45 3.07
C VAL A 329 -26.36 10.84 3.06
N LYS A 330 -26.73 12.00 2.50
CA LYS A 330 -28.11 12.51 2.55
C LYS A 330 -29.15 11.53 1.97
N PRO A 331 -28.89 10.77 0.90
CA PRO A 331 -29.81 9.72 0.47
C PRO A 331 -30.06 8.66 1.56
N ALA A 332 -29.02 8.25 2.29
CA ALA A 332 -29.15 7.30 3.40
C ALA A 332 -29.92 7.90 4.58
N VAL A 333 -29.66 9.17 4.89
CA VAL A 333 -30.41 9.89 5.93
C VAL A 333 -31.89 10.05 5.54
N ALA A 334 -32.18 10.37 4.28
CA ALA A 334 -33.55 10.46 3.79
C ALA A 334 -34.29 9.12 3.85
N LEU A 335 -33.61 7.99 3.53
CA LEU A 335 -34.18 6.66 3.73
C LEU A 335 -34.52 6.40 5.21
N SER A 336 -33.68 6.84 6.15
CA SER A 336 -34.00 6.71 7.58
C SER A 336 -35.22 7.56 8.00
N PHE A 337 -35.41 8.70 7.35
CA PHE A 337 -36.57 9.58 7.58
C PHE A 337 -37.85 8.95 7.05
N LEU A 338 -37.83 8.39 5.84
CA LEU A 338 -38.95 7.66 5.25
C LEU A 338 -39.35 6.46 6.09
N GLU A 339 -38.39 5.67 6.57
CA GLU A 339 -38.68 4.52 7.46
C GLU A 339 -39.24 4.95 8.83
N ALA A 340 -38.88 6.15 9.29
CA ALA A 340 -39.46 6.74 10.50
C ALA A 340 -40.86 7.34 10.25
N GLY A 341 -41.42 7.22 9.05
CA GLY A 341 -42.73 7.70 8.69
C GLY A 341 -42.81 9.19 8.37
N LEU A 342 -41.67 9.82 8.02
CA LEU A 342 -41.70 11.20 7.55
C LEU A 342 -42.34 11.27 6.16
N ASP A 343 -43.41 12.07 6.01
CA ASP A 343 -43.98 12.37 4.71
C ASP A 343 -42.94 13.11 3.83
N PRO A 344 -42.58 12.56 2.65
CA PRO A 344 -41.63 13.18 1.75
C PRO A 344 -42.06 14.56 1.24
N ASP A 345 -43.34 14.87 1.25
CA ASP A 345 -43.91 16.17 0.86
C ASP A 345 -43.94 17.19 2.01
N GLU A 346 -43.67 16.73 3.26
CA GLU A 346 -43.52 17.65 4.39
C GLU A 346 -42.41 18.64 4.09
N SER A 347 -42.70 19.91 4.04
CA SER A 347 -41.80 20.98 3.60
C SER A 347 -41.48 21.97 4.71
N ILE A 348 -40.27 22.53 4.61
CA ILE A 348 -39.79 23.61 5.47
C ILE A 348 -39.33 24.80 4.63
N THR A 349 -39.21 25.98 5.25
CA THR A 349 -38.56 27.12 4.62
C THR A 349 -37.06 27.17 4.98
N CYS A 350 -36.18 27.02 3.96
CA CYS A 350 -34.76 27.23 4.12
C CYS A 350 -34.40 28.69 3.84
N SER A 351 -34.06 29.44 4.88
CA SER A 351 -33.60 30.85 4.81
C SER A 351 -32.05 30.96 4.84
N GLY A 352 -31.32 29.84 4.70
CA GLY A 352 -29.87 29.84 4.71
C GLY A 352 -29.22 29.55 6.09
N GLY A 353 -30.02 29.49 7.15
CA GLY A 353 -29.55 29.17 8.51
C GLY A 353 -30.66 28.58 9.39
N LEU A 354 -30.30 27.79 10.36
CA LEU A 354 -31.14 27.19 11.39
C LEU A 354 -30.51 27.41 12.77
N ARG A 355 -31.25 28.01 13.70
CA ARG A 355 -30.80 28.12 15.09
C ARG A 355 -31.09 26.82 15.82
N VAL A 356 -30.05 26.25 16.42
CA VAL A 356 -30.12 25.06 17.28
C VAL A 356 -29.45 25.43 18.60
N GLY A 357 -30.23 25.54 19.67
CA GLY A 357 -29.72 26.07 20.93
C GLY A 357 -29.14 27.49 20.77
N ASN A 358 -27.90 27.67 21.20
CA ASN A 358 -27.17 28.95 21.11
C ASN A 358 -26.37 29.14 19.83
N ARG A 359 -26.44 28.19 18.85
CA ARG A 359 -25.67 28.23 17.60
C ARG A 359 -26.58 28.35 16.38
N VAL A 360 -26.03 28.95 15.32
CA VAL A 360 -26.66 28.97 13.99
C VAL A 360 -25.89 28.05 13.07
N PHE A 361 -26.57 27.01 12.57
CA PHE A 361 -26.06 26.11 11.53
C PHE A 361 -26.48 26.62 10.17
N HIS A 362 -25.56 26.76 9.27
CA HIS A 362 -25.80 27.35 7.98
C HIS A 362 -25.96 26.32 6.88
N CYS A 363 -26.82 26.62 5.91
CA CYS A 363 -26.85 25.94 4.64
C CYS A 363 -25.62 26.33 3.79
N TRP A 364 -25.20 25.47 2.88
CA TRP A 364 -24.18 25.80 1.88
C TRP A 364 -24.65 27.00 1.00
N ASN A 365 -25.96 27.03 0.67
CA ASN A 365 -26.58 28.23 0.07
C ASN A 365 -27.02 29.21 1.18
N ARG A 366 -26.20 30.21 1.39
CA ARG A 366 -26.44 31.26 2.43
C ARG A 366 -27.68 32.08 2.20
N ARG A 367 -28.18 32.17 0.94
CA ARG A 367 -29.42 32.88 0.60
C ARG A 367 -30.66 32.03 0.85
N GLY A 368 -30.47 30.75 1.18
CA GLY A 368 -31.56 29.79 1.35
C GLY A 368 -32.05 29.16 0.05
N HIS A 369 -32.91 28.16 0.19
CA HIS A 369 -33.53 27.42 -0.92
C HIS A 369 -35.04 27.66 -1.03
N GLY A 370 -35.61 28.53 -0.17
CA GLY A 370 -37.04 28.75 -0.06
C GLY A 370 -37.79 27.56 0.49
N HIS A 371 -38.96 27.23 -0.04
CA HIS A 371 -39.70 26.03 0.33
C HIS A 371 -39.00 24.76 -0.18
N VAL A 372 -38.76 23.80 0.72
CA VAL A 372 -37.98 22.62 0.47
C VAL A 372 -38.69 21.40 1.06
N ASN A 373 -39.10 20.47 0.22
CA ASN A 373 -39.49 19.10 0.61
C ASN A 373 -38.29 18.14 0.49
N MET A 374 -38.46 16.85 0.78
CA MET A 374 -37.38 15.87 0.80
C MET A 374 -36.68 15.73 -0.56
N ALA A 375 -37.45 15.64 -1.67
CA ALA A 375 -36.85 15.54 -3.01
C ALA A 375 -35.96 16.74 -3.31
N LYS A 376 -36.46 17.96 -3.10
CA LYS A 376 -35.71 19.19 -3.29
C LYS A 376 -34.50 19.28 -2.36
N ALA A 377 -34.62 18.80 -1.12
CA ALA A 377 -33.50 18.75 -0.17
C ALA A 377 -32.38 17.84 -0.67
N ILE A 378 -32.67 16.74 -1.36
CA ILE A 378 -31.68 15.84 -1.94
C ILE A 378 -31.06 16.48 -3.18
N TYR A 379 -31.86 16.92 -4.18
CA TYR A 379 -31.28 17.36 -5.45
C TYR A 379 -30.60 18.73 -5.37
N GLN A 380 -31.04 19.63 -4.46
CA GLN A 380 -30.34 20.89 -4.17
C GLN A 380 -29.40 20.81 -2.97
N SER A 381 -29.29 19.63 -2.36
CA SER A 381 -28.40 19.40 -1.20
C SER A 381 -28.66 20.34 -0.01
N CYS A 382 -29.93 20.69 0.28
CA CYS A 382 -30.28 21.60 1.36
C CYS A 382 -29.90 21.03 2.73
N ASP A 383 -29.03 21.72 3.48
CA ASP A 383 -28.60 21.26 4.82
C ASP A 383 -29.71 21.48 5.87
N ILE A 384 -30.45 22.60 5.75
CA ILE A 384 -31.45 22.98 6.75
C ILE A 384 -32.57 21.94 6.87
N TYR A 385 -33.02 21.34 5.75
CA TYR A 385 -34.00 20.26 5.77
C TYR A 385 -33.54 19.10 6.64
N PHE A 386 -32.31 18.64 6.41
CA PHE A 386 -31.74 17.53 7.15
C PHE A 386 -31.49 17.89 8.63
N TYR A 387 -31.01 19.10 8.93
CA TYR A 387 -30.86 19.58 10.31
C TYR A 387 -32.19 19.60 11.07
N HIS A 388 -33.26 20.03 10.41
CA HIS A 388 -34.57 20.16 11.03
C HIS A 388 -35.13 18.79 11.41
N PHE A 389 -35.24 17.88 10.45
CA PHE A 389 -35.87 16.57 10.66
C PHE A 389 -35.00 15.60 11.47
N ALA A 390 -33.67 15.70 11.42
CA ALA A 390 -32.80 14.88 12.22
C ALA A 390 -32.98 15.09 13.74
N GLN A 391 -33.36 16.31 14.17
CA GLN A 391 -33.66 16.55 15.57
C GLN A 391 -34.91 15.85 16.04
N ARG A 392 -35.89 15.61 15.13
CA ARG A 392 -37.14 14.89 15.40
C ARG A 392 -36.94 13.37 15.39
N ILE A 393 -36.16 12.86 14.43
CA ILE A 393 -35.98 11.44 14.17
C ILE A 393 -34.89 10.83 15.03
N GLY A 394 -33.81 11.57 15.29
CA GLY A 394 -32.73 11.13 16.16
C GLY A 394 -31.59 10.38 15.45
N MET A 395 -30.43 10.33 16.10
CA MET A 395 -29.22 9.75 15.53
C MET A 395 -29.25 8.22 15.41
N ASP A 396 -29.93 7.54 16.28
CA ASP A 396 -29.96 6.07 16.30
C ASP A 396 -30.57 5.49 15.02
N GLN A 397 -31.67 6.08 14.52
CA GLN A 397 -32.30 5.71 13.25
C GLN A 397 -31.36 6.00 12.06
N ILE A 398 -30.74 7.16 12.05
CA ILE A 398 -29.80 7.58 11.00
C ILE A 398 -28.58 6.62 10.99
N ALA A 399 -28.02 6.32 12.14
CA ALA A 399 -26.87 5.45 12.27
C ALA A 399 -27.19 4.00 11.87
N SER A 400 -28.39 3.51 12.23
CA SER A 400 -28.89 2.19 11.84
C SER A 400 -28.96 2.07 10.32
N MET A 401 -29.60 3.02 9.63
CA MET A 401 -29.69 3.05 8.17
C MET A 401 -28.31 3.16 7.51
N ALA A 402 -27.44 4.05 8.00
CA ALA A 402 -26.09 4.22 7.47
C ALA A 402 -25.28 2.91 7.53
N ARG A 403 -25.36 2.16 8.64
CA ARG A 403 -24.72 0.84 8.77
C ARG A 403 -25.37 -0.20 7.88
N ARG A 404 -26.71 -0.21 7.76
CA ARG A 404 -27.43 -1.12 6.85
C ARG A 404 -27.03 -0.89 5.39
N LEU A 405 -26.75 0.36 5.03
CA LEU A 405 -26.21 0.73 3.73
C LEU A 405 -24.70 0.53 3.60
N GLY A 406 -24.00 0.08 4.66
CA GLY A 406 -22.62 -0.38 4.59
C GLY A 406 -21.55 0.59 5.09
N LEU A 407 -21.94 1.73 5.64
CA LEU A 407 -20.98 2.65 6.23
C LEU A 407 -20.52 2.14 7.61
N GLY A 408 -19.24 2.39 7.96
CA GLY A 408 -18.65 1.94 9.21
C GLY A 408 -18.54 0.42 9.34
N THR A 409 -18.60 -0.32 8.24
CA THR A 409 -18.57 -1.79 8.18
C THR A 409 -17.22 -2.25 7.64
N GLU A 410 -16.67 -3.27 8.30
CA GLU A 410 -15.53 -4.04 7.79
C GLU A 410 -15.99 -5.02 6.72
N TYR A 411 -15.22 -5.12 5.63
CA TYR A 411 -15.51 -6.06 4.55
C TYR A 411 -14.43 -7.14 4.47
N PRO A 412 -14.81 -8.42 4.29
CA PRO A 412 -13.86 -9.53 4.21
C PRO A 412 -13.16 -9.57 2.84
N LEU A 413 -12.54 -8.46 2.46
CA LEU A 413 -11.72 -8.40 1.25
C LEU A 413 -10.31 -8.91 1.54
N PRO A 414 -9.69 -9.63 0.61
CA PRO A 414 -8.33 -10.10 0.76
C PRO A 414 -7.32 -8.97 0.51
N VAL A 415 -7.42 -7.90 1.30
CA VAL A 415 -6.53 -6.73 1.21
C VAL A 415 -6.01 -6.36 2.59
N ILE A 416 -4.77 -5.90 2.64
CA ILE A 416 -4.10 -5.56 3.89
C ILE A 416 -4.38 -4.10 4.26
N GLY A 417 -4.61 -3.83 5.55
CA GLY A 417 -4.66 -2.47 6.08
C GLY A 417 -5.89 -1.67 5.68
N GLN A 418 -7.05 -2.29 5.68
CA GLN A 418 -8.33 -1.62 5.45
C GLN A 418 -8.75 -0.83 6.69
N HIS A 419 -9.15 0.44 6.53
CA HIS A 419 -9.70 1.29 7.59
C HIS A 419 -11.20 1.46 7.40
N TYR A 420 -11.97 1.28 8.47
CA TYR A 420 -13.44 1.14 8.38
C TYR A 420 -14.24 2.39 8.71
N GLY A 421 -13.59 3.42 9.19
CA GLY A 421 -14.26 4.66 9.56
C GLY A 421 -15.18 4.53 10.79
N THR A 422 -16.11 5.46 10.90
CA THR A 422 -17.00 5.58 12.04
C THR A 422 -18.38 6.06 11.60
N VAL A 423 -19.42 5.32 11.94
CA VAL A 423 -20.80 5.81 11.98
C VAL A 423 -21.11 6.09 13.46
N PRO A 424 -21.10 7.36 13.88
CA PRO A 424 -21.26 7.72 15.29
C PRO A 424 -22.70 7.52 15.75
N ASP A 425 -22.86 7.16 17.01
CA ASP A 425 -24.14 7.14 17.72
C ASP A 425 -23.94 7.51 19.21
N PRO A 426 -25.00 7.70 20.00
CA PRO A 426 -24.88 8.04 21.42
C PRO A 426 -24.02 7.07 22.22
N ALA A 427 -24.19 5.76 21.99
CA ALA A 427 -23.46 4.73 22.70
C ALA A 427 -21.95 4.75 22.32
N TRP A 428 -21.64 4.95 21.04
CA TRP A 428 -20.26 5.07 20.57
C TRP A 428 -19.56 6.29 21.20
N LYS A 429 -20.22 7.46 21.24
CA LYS A 429 -19.62 8.67 21.83
C LYS A 429 -19.38 8.50 23.32
N LEU A 430 -20.34 7.91 24.04
CA LEU A 430 -20.18 7.64 25.47
C LEU A 430 -19.00 6.70 25.72
N ARG A 431 -18.88 5.59 24.96
CA ARG A 431 -17.74 4.64 25.09
C ARG A 431 -16.39 5.29 24.76
N LYS A 432 -16.34 6.10 23.70
CA LYS A 432 -15.06 6.63 23.20
C LYS A 432 -14.57 7.86 23.95
N TYR A 433 -15.50 8.73 24.37
CA TYR A 433 -15.15 10.03 24.96
C TYR A 433 -15.69 10.25 26.39
N GLY A 434 -16.44 9.31 26.94
CA GLY A 434 -17.08 9.48 28.27
C GLY A 434 -18.10 10.63 28.31
N LYS A 435 -18.56 11.13 27.17
CA LYS A 435 -19.43 12.30 27.08
C LYS A 435 -20.79 11.93 26.48
N PRO A 436 -21.88 12.54 26.98
CA PRO A 436 -23.20 12.30 26.40
C PRO A 436 -23.31 12.86 24.98
N TRP A 437 -24.24 12.32 24.21
CA TRP A 437 -24.59 12.82 22.89
C TRP A 437 -25.29 14.18 22.98
N ALA A 438 -24.90 15.10 22.13
CA ALA A 438 -25.52 16.41 22.04
C ALA A 438 -26.29 16.56 20.71
N VAL A 439 -27.31 17.41 20.68
CA VAL A 439 -28.07 17.70 19.44
C VAL A 439 -27.16 18.17 18.31
N PHE A 440 -26.10 18.90 18.63
CA PHE A 440 -25.10 19.35 17.66
C PHE A 440 -24.37 18.19 16.95
N ASP A 441 -24.18 17.06 17.65
CA ASP A 441 -23.56 15.88 17.07
C ASP A 441 -24.47 15.28 15.97
N THR A 442 -25.80 15.20 16.24
CA THR A 442 -26.80 14.77 15.26
C THR A 442 -26.80 15.69 14.04
N VAL A 443 -26.89 16.99 14.25
CA VAL A 443 -26.90 17.99 13.17
C VAL A 443 -25.68 17.85 12.27
N ASN A 444 -24.47 17.71 12.83
CA ASN A 444 -23.26 17.53 12.06
C ASN A 444 -23.24 16.16 11.32
N ALA A 445 -23.58 15.07 12.01
CA ALA A 445 -23.56 13.73 11.44
C ALA A 445 -24.55 13.55 10.29
N THR A 446 -25.70 14.21 10.37
CA THR A 446 -26.77 14.18 9.35
C THR A 446 -26.33 14.67 7.97
N ILE A 447 -25.36 15.56 7.92
CA ILE A 447 -24.77 16.00 6.66
C ILE A 447 -23.39 15.38 6.39
N GLY A 448 -23.06 14.32 7.10
CA GLY A 448 -21.80 13.58 6.91
C GLY A 448 -20.56 14.33 7.40
N GLN A 449 -20.71 15.11 8.46
CA GLN A 449 -19.62 15.85 9.11
C GLN A 449 -19.45 15.41 10.57
N GLY A 450 -18.59 16.09 11.30
CA GLY A 450 -18.34 15.78 12.70
C GLY A 450 -17.56 14.48 12.88
N TYR A 451 -18.11 13.52 13.62
CA TYR A 451 -17.46 12.24 13.92
C TYR A 451 -17.64 11.18 12.83
N MET A 452 -18.43 11.45 11.78
CA MET A 452 -18.64 10.50 10.70
C MET A 452 -17.43 10.44 9.77
N LEU A 453 -16.83 9.26 9.65
CA LEU A 453 -15.70 8.99 8.75
C LEU A 453 -15.97 7.72 7.95
N VAL A 454 -15.69 7.74 6.67
CA VAL A 454 -15.85 6.60 5.76
C VAL A 454 -14.72 6.57 4.75
N ASN A 455 -14.42 5.39 4.21
CA ASN A 455 -13.52 5.25 3.07
C ASN A 455 -14.31 5.24 1.75
N PRO A 456 -13.63 5.44 0.60
CA PRO A 456 -14.28 5.44 -0.72
C PRO A 456 -14.99 4.14 -1.08
N LEU A 457 -14.46 2.99 -0.66
CA LEU A 457 -15.11 1.69 -0.87
C LEU A 457 -16.48 1.63 -0.18
N GLN A 458 -16.58 2.10 1.06
CA GLN A 458 -17.85 2.15 1.79
C GLN A 458 -18.88 3.07 1.09
N GLN A 459 -18.42 4.19 0.50
CA GLN A 459 -19.29 5.05 -0.29
C GLN A 459 -19.81 4.36 -1.56
N ALA A 460 -18.97 3.56 -2.23
CA ALA A 460 -19.38 2.76 -3.39
C ALA A 460 -20.37 1.65 -2.98
N VAL A 461 -20.13 0.99 -1.85
CA VAL A 461 -21.08 0.01 -1.29
C VAL A 461 -22.42 0.66 -0.95
N MET A 462 -22.42 1.82 -0.31
CA MET A 462 -23.64 2.58 -0.03
C MET A 462 -24.39 2.91 -1.33
N ALA A 463 -23.70 3.42 -2.34
CA ALA A 463 -24.30 3.74 -3.64
C ALA A 463 -24.87 2.49 -4.32
N SER A 464 -24.16 1.36 -4.31
CA SER A 464 -24.61 0.10 -4.91
C SER A 464 -25.80 -0.50 -4.16
N ARG A 465 -25.86 -0.37 -2.83
CA ARG A 465 -26.98 -0.83 -1.99
C ARG A 465 -28.21 0.05 -2.16
N ILE A 466 -28.05 1.36 -2.27
CA ILE A 466 -29.15 2.26 -2.63
C ILE A 466 -29.68 1.89 -4.01
N ALA A 467 -28.81 1.75 -5.00
CA ALA A 467 -29.17 1.44 -6.38
C ALA A 467 -29.93 0.10 -6.55
N SER A 468 -29.56 -0.91 -5.78
CA SER A 468 -30.09 -2.27 -5.96
C SER A 468 -31.14 -2.70 -4.92
N GLY A 469 -31.25 -2.02 -3.79
CA GLY A 469 -32.06 -2.47 -2.64
C GLY A 469 -31.54 -3.77 -1.99
N ARG A 470 -30.32 -4.21 -2.31
CA ARG A 470 -29.76 -5.49 -1.88
C ARG A 470 -28.57 -5.29 -0.95
N LYS A 471 -28.36 -6.26 -0.03
CA LYS A 471 -27.23 -6.30 0.90
C LYS A 471 -25.97 -6.79 0.17
N LEU A 472 -25.56 -6.06 -0.88
CA LEU A 472 -24.36 -6.36 -1.64
C LEU A 472 -23.13 -6.31 -0.73
N MET A 473 -22.25 -7.31 -0.88
CA MET A 473 -20.92 -7.33 -0.28
C MET A 473 -19.89 -7.08 -1.38
N PRO A 474 -18.94 -6.19 -1.19
CA PRO A 474 -17.86 -5.99 -2.17
C PRO A 474 -17.06 -7.28 -2.31
N ARG A 475 -16.83 -7.71 -3.55
CA ARG A 475 -16.08 -8.92 -3.88
C ARG A 475 -14.89 -8.53 -4.78
N LEU A 476 -13.73 -9.09 -4.47
CA LEU A 476 -12.51 -8.85 -5.25
C LEU A 476 -12.04 -10.11 -5.99
N MET A 477 -12.39 -11.30 -5.48
CA MET A 477 -12.09 -12.57 -6.16
C MET A 477 -13.23 -12.95 -7.10
N PHE A 478 -12.89 -13.27 -8.34
CA PHE A 478 -13.87 -13.65 -9.36
C PHE A 478 -14.44 -15.03 -9.06
N ASP A 479 -15.75 -15.08 -8.90
CA ASP A 479 -16.54 -16.31 -8.75
C ASP A 479 -17.80 -16.21 -9.62
N PRO A 480 -17.91 -16.97 -10.72
CA PRO A 480 -19.07 -16.93 -11.59
C PRO A 480 -20.33 -17.52 -10.95
N LYS A 481 -20.20 -18.28 -9.85
CA LYS A 481 -21.29 -18.94 -9.14
C LYS A 481 -21.77 -18.17 -7.91
N ALA A 482 -21.32 -16.92 -7.75
CA ALA A 482 -21.69 -16.13 -6.59
C ALA A 482 -23.22 -15.98 -6.45
N ALA A 483 -23.69 -16.25 -5.25
CA ALA A 483 -25.10 -16.15 -4.92
C ALA A 483 -25.61 -14.71 -5.00
N GLN A 484 -26.85 -14.55 -5.40
CA GLN A 484 -27.52 -13.24 -5.42
C GLN A 484 -27.67 -12.71 -3.98
N ALA A 485 -27.34 -11.44 -3.76
CA ALA A 485 -27.45 -10.82 -2.45
C ALA A 485 -28.90 -10.72 -1.96
N ALA A 486 -29.12 -10.91 -0.66
CA ALA A 486 -30.42 -10.74 -0.03
C ALA A 486 -30.92 -9.29 -0.12
N SER A 487 -32.23 -9.10 -0.03
CA SER A 487 -32.83 -7.76 0.08
C SER A 487 -32.38 -7.06 1.38
N LEU A 488 -32.26 -5.74 1.32
CA LEU A 488 -32.08 -4.90 2.51
C LEU A 488 -33.37 -4.71 3.32
N GLY A 489 -34.53 -5.13 2.78
CA GLY A 489 -35.83 -4.89 3.42
C GLY A 489 -36.25 -3.43 3.42
N ILE A 490 -35.69 -2.60 2.55
CA ILE A 490 -36.14 -1.21 2.33
C ILE A 490 -37.33 -1.29 1.37
N PRO A 491 -38.46 -0.63 1.66
CA PRO A 491 -39.63 -0.57 0.76
C PRO A 491 -39.24 -0.03 -0.62
N GLN A 492 -39.78 -0.60 -1.69
CA GLN A 492 -39.38 -0.24 -3.05
C GLN A 492 -39.75 1.21 -3.40
N ASP A 493 -40.91 1.69 -2.94
CA ASP A 493 -41.35 3.07 -3.09
C ASP A 493 -40.41 4.08 -2.45
N HIS A 494 -39.80 3.75 -1.30
CA HIS A 494 -38.76 4.55 -0.70
C HIS A 494 -37.50 4.61 -1.58
N LEU A 495 -37.07 3.48 -2.14
CA LEU A 495 -35.94 3.42 -3.06
C LEU A 495 -36.24 4.22 -4.33
N ASP A 496 -37.40 4.04 -4.93
CA ASP A 496 -37.84 4.74 -6.15
C ASP A 496 -37.83 6.26 -5.95
N PHE A 497 -38.33 6.72 -4.79
CA PHE A 497 -38.32 8.11 -4.41
C PHE A 497 -36.88 8.67 -4.34
N ILE A 498 -35.98 7.95 -3.66
CA ILE A 498 -34.56 8.35 -3.54
C ILE A 498 -33.88 8.32 -4.90
N HIS A 499 -34.12 7.31 -5.72
CA HIS A 499 -33.59 7.21 -7.08
C HIS A 499 -34.00 8.41 -7.93
N ALA A 500 -35.28 8.78 -7.90
CA ALA A 500 -35.80 9.94 -8.62
C ALA A 500 -35.15 11.26 -8.14
N ALA A 501 -35.01 11.43 -6.84
CA ALA A 501 -34.34 12.60 -6.29
C ALA A 501 -32.84 12.64 -6.64
N MET A 502 -32.14 11.48 -6.66
CA MET A 502 -30.75 11.37 -7.09
C MET A 502 -30.57 11.57 -8.60
N ARG A 503 -31.55 11.13 -9.43
CA ARG A 503 -31.58 11.45 -10.86
C ARG A 503 -31.62 12.98 -11.07
N ASP A 504 -32.43 13.69 -10.30
CA ASP A 504 -32.63 15.12 -10.43
C ASP A 504 -31.43 15.94 -9.95
N VAL A 505 -30.51 15.36 -9.14
CA VAL A 505 -29.20 15.96 -8.84
C VAL A 505 -28.41 16.20 -10.13
N VAL A 506 -28.50 15.30 -11.10
CA VAL A 506 -27.74 15.31 -12.35
C VAL A 506 -28.58 15.82 -13.53
N ASN A 507 -29.79 15.33 -13.68
CA ASN A 507 -30.61 15.57 -14.89
C ASN A 507 -31.70 16.64 -14.68
N GLY A 508 -31.97 17.02 -13.43
CA GLY A 508 -32.89 18.09 -13.02
C GLY A 508 -32.18 19.40 -12.65
N PRO A 509 -32.83 20.24 -11.83
CA PRO A 509 -32.29 21.52 -11.35
C PRO A 509 -31.33 21.29 -10.13
N GLY A 510 -30.55 20.25 -10.17
CA GLY A 510 -29.68 19.81 -9.08
C GLY A 510 -28.25 20.35 -9.13
N THR A 511 -27.42 19.83 -8.23
CA THR A 511 -26.04 20.34 -7.98
C THR A 511 -24.97 19.79 -8.91
N ALA A 512 -25.30 18.83 -9.81
CA ALA A 512 -24.31 18.13 -10.65
C ALA A 512 -24.73 18.02 -12.14
N GLY A 513 -25.31 19.06 -12.71
CA GLY A 513 -25.75 19.05 -14.12
C GLY A 513 -24.62 18.74 -15.13
N ARG A 514 -23.36 19.04 -14.79
CA ARG A 514 -22.19 18.70 -15.61
C ARG A 514 -21.77 17.22 -15.51
N ALA A 515 -22.41 16.44 -14.62
CA ALA A 515 -22.21 15.00 -14.52
C ALA A 515 -23.10 14.19 -15.49
N ARG A 516 -23.96 14.81 -16.29
CA ARG A 516 -24.77 14.12 -17.31
C ARG A 516 -23.86 13.34 -18.24
N LEU A 517 -24.25 12.07 -18.46
CA LEU A 517 -23.51 11.22 -19.39
C LEU A 517 -23.71 11.74 -20.82
N PRO A 518 -22.64 11.79 -21.62
CA PRO A 518 -22.73 12.17 -23.03
C PRO A 518 -23.19 10.98 -23.90
N ILE A 519 -24.12 10.16 -23.38
CA ILE A 519 -24.64 8.95 -23.99
C ILE A 519 -26.15 9.07 -24.04
N PRO A 520 -26.78 8.96 -25.23
CA PRO A 520 -28.23 8.95 -25.35
C PRO A 520 -28.85 7.84 -24.49
N ASP A 521 -29.99 8.13 -23.90
CA ASP A 521 -30.86 7.19 -23.16
C ASP A 521 -30.23 6.53 -21.91
N VAL A 522 -29.04 6.94 -21.48
CA VAL A 522 -28.44 6.50 -20.21
C VAL A 522 -28.40 7.64 -19.21
N LEU A 523 -29.33 7.62 -18.27
CA LEU A 523 -29.39 8.62 -17.21
C LEU A 523 -28.54 8.19 -16.02
N LEU A 524 -27.76 9.15 -15.48
CA LEU A 524 -26.98 8.99 -14.25
C LEU A 524 -27.77 9.55 -13.06
N ALA A 525 -27.90 8.78 -12.00
CA ALA A 525 -28.36 9.25 -10.71
C ALA A 525 -27.17 9.41 -9.77
N GLY A 526 -27.11 10.49 -8.98
CA GLY A 526 -25.95 10.70 -8.13
C GLY A 526 -26.19 11.69 -6.98
N LYS A 527 -25.15 11.89 -6.17
CA LYS A 527 -25.15 12.84 -5.07
C LYS A 527 -23.77 13.46 -4.88
N THR A 528 -23.73 14.80 -4.86
CA THR A 528 -22.54 15.59 -4.55
C THR A 528 -22.26 15.60 -3.05
N GLY A 529 -20.99 15.62 -2.68
CA GLY A 529 -20.50 15.82 -1.31
C GLY A 529 -19.31 16.78 -1.28
N THR A 530 -19.22 17.55 -0.23
CA THR A 530 -18.06 18.37 0.10
C THR A 530 -17.78 18.15 1.58
N ALA A 531 -16.56 17.72 1.89
CA ALA A 531 -16.10 17.52 3.25
C ALA A 531 -15.15 18.64 3.64
N GLN A 532 -15.50 19.35 4.71
CA GLN A 532 -14.67 20.44 5.23
C GLN A 532 -13.39 19.89 5.86
N VAL A 533 -12.26 20.46 5.47
CA VAL A 533 -10.92 20.12 6.01
C VAL A 533 -10.52 21.10 7.10
N VAL A 534 -10.86 22.38 6.96
CA VAL A 534 -10.57 23.43 7.94
C VAL A 534 -11.85 24.06 8.45
N SER A 535 -11.82 24.62 9.65
CA SER A 535 -12.97 25.36 10.15
C SER A 535 -13.19 26.63 9.32
N LEU A 536 -14.45 27.05 9.17
CA LEU A 536 -14.81 28.27 8.44
C LEU A 536 -14.18 29.55 9.01
N SER A 537 -13.72 29.52 10.26
CA SER A 537 -12.96 30.60 10.89
C SER A 537 -11.53 30.72 10.35
N VAL A 538 -10.99 29.67 9.75
CA VAL A 538 -9.61 29.63 9.21
C VAL A 538 -9.59 29.94 7.72
N GLY A 539 -10.69 29.65 7.00
CA GLY A 539 -10.78 29.91 5.56
C GLY A 539 -12.01 29.28 4.90
N SER A 540 -12.19 29.53 3.61
CA SER A 540 -13.37 29.08 2.88
C SER A 540 -13.32 27.60 2.45
N GLY A 541 -12.18 26.91 2.60
CA GLY A 541 -11.95 25.55 2.08
C GLY A 541 -11.96 25.45 0.54
N LYS A 542 -12.22 26.53 -0.18
CA LYS A 542 -12.27 26.57 -1.66
C LYS A 542 -11.02 27.15 -2.29
N THR A 543 -10.31 28.00 -1.58
CA THR A 543 -9.12 28.71 -2.04
C THR A 543 -7.98 28.56 -1.05
N GLY A 544 -6.76 28.92 -1.46
CA GLY A 544 -5.57 28.81 -0.62
C GLY A 544 -4.75 27.54 -0.87
N PRO A 545 -3.76 27.23 0.00
CA PRO A 545 -2.90 26.08 -0.14
C PRO A 545 -3.69 24.77 -0.28
N TRP A 546 -3.22 23.86 -1.13
CA TRP A 546 -3.91 22.61 -1.46
C TRP A 546 -4.37 21.84 -0.21
N LYS A 547 -3.49 21.60 0.75
CA LYS A 547 -3.76 20.82 1.98
C LYS A 547 -4.89 21.34 2.88
N TYR A 548 -5.37 22.57 2.65
CA TYR A 548 -6.46 23.18 3.42
C TYR A 548 -7.77 23.25 2.65
N ARG A 549 -7.78 22.83 1.37
CA ARG A 549 -9.01 22.82 0.57
C ARG A 549 -9.92 21.69 1.00
N ASP A 550 -11.21 21.87 0.81
CA ASP A 550 -12.22 20.85 1.11
C ASP A 550 -12.08 19.65 0.18
N HIS A 551 -12.38 18.44 0.69
CA HIS A 551 -12.46 17.26 -0.15
C HIS A 551 -13.70 17.29 -1.03
N GLY A 552 -13.58 16.80 -2.25
CA GLY A 552 -14.69 16.63 -3.19
C GLY A 552 -15.14 15.17 -3.24
N HIS A 553 -16.47 14.95 -3.13
CA HIS A 553 -17.04 13.62 -3.19
C HIS A 553 -18.16 13.58 -4.22
N PHE A 554 -18.33 12.45 -4.89
CA PHE A 554 -19.48 12.15 -5.70
C PHE A 554 -19.76 10.66 -5.68
N ILE A 555 -21.01 10.30 -5.40
CA ILE A 555 -21.51 8.94 -5.55
C ILE A 555 -22.58 8.93 -6.64
N CYS A 556 -22.62 7.84 -7.43
CA CYS A 556 -23.61 7.71 -8.49
C CYS A 556 -23.87 6.25 -8.86
N PHE A 557 -24.93 6.05 -9.65
CA PHE A 557 -25.20 4.78 -10.32
C PHE A 557 -25.87 5.03 -11.69
N ALA A 558 -25.70 4.09 -12.58
CA ALA A 558 -26.31 4.10 -13.93
C ALA A 558 -26.48 2.68 -14.47
N PRO A 559 -27.44 2.45 -15.43
CA PRO A 559 -28.51 3.38 -15.81
C PRO A 559 -29.47 3.64 -14.64
N PHE A 560 -30.17 4.78 -14.65
CA PHE A 560 -31.12 5.12 -13.59
C PHE A 560 -32.28 4.13 -13.46
N ASP A 561 -32.85 3.72 -14.58
CA ASP A 561 -34.02 2.83 -14.64
C ASP A 561 -33.70 1.37 -14.31
N LYS A 562 -32.48 0.92 -14.61
CA LYS A 562 -31.98 -0.43 -14.35
C LYS A 562 -30.54 -0.39 -13.85
N PRO A 563 -30.32 -0.04 -12.58
CA PRO A 563 -28.98 0.17 -12.05
C PRO A 563 -28.07 -1.04 -12.24
N ARG A 564 -27.01 -0.85 -13.02
CA ARG A 564 -26.01 -1.87 -13.29
C ARG A 564 -24.69 -1.60 -12.59
N TYR A 565 -24.25 -0.34 -12.59
CA TYR A 565 -22.97 0.08 -12.04
C TYR A 565 -23.17 1.21 -11.03
N ALA A 566 -22.47 1.12 -9.90
CA ALA A 566 -22.35 2.19 -8.92
C ALA A 566 -20.90 2.65 -8.84
N CYS A 567 -20.72 3.97 -8.66
CA CYS A 567 -19.40 4.57 -8.58
C CYS A 567 -19.32 5.53 -7.40
N ALA A 568 -18.17 5.55 -6.72
CA ALA A 568 -17.79 6.57 -5.76
C ALA A 568 -16.45 7.17 -6.13
N VAL A 569 -16.39 8.50 -6.15
CA VAL A 569 -15.18 9.28 -6.40
C VAL A 569 -14.93 10.19 -5.21
N VAL A 570 -13.70 10.14 -4.70
CA VAL A 570 -13.21 11.03 -3.66
C VAL A 570 -11.96 11.73 -4.17
N ILE A 571 -11.95 13.05 -4.16
CA ILE A 571 -10.80 13.89 -4.50
C ILE A 571 -10.35 14.62 -3.24
N GLU A 572 -9.14 14.31 -2.80
CA GLU A 572 -8.53 15.01 -1.67
C GLU A 572 -8.25 16.46 -2.03
N HIS A 573 -8.68 17.37 -1.17
CA HIS A 573 -8.41 18.80 -1.31
C HIS A 573 -8.77 19.41 -2.68
N GLY A 574 -9.79 18.83 -3.35
CA GLY A 574 -10.27 19.26 -4.67
C GLY A 574 -11.17 20.52 -4.63
N ALA A 575 -11.22 21.22 -3.49
CA ALA A 575 -12.06 22.41 -3.26
C ALA A 575 -13.57 22.15 -3.40
N GLY A 576 -14.00 20.90 -3.32
CA GLY A 576 -15.39 20.47 -3.32
C GLY A 576 -15.76 19.51 -4.46
N SER A 577 -17.04 19.18 -4.55
CA SER A 577 -17.57 18.15 -5.46
C SER A 577 -17.33 18.42 -6.95
N ALA A 578 -17.06 19.68 -7.33
CA ALA A 578 -16.78 20.05 -8.71
C ALA A 578 -15.52 19.37 -9.28
N ALA A 579 -14.59 18.90 -8.44
CA ALA A 579 -13.47 18.07 -8.85
C ALA A 579 -13.86 16.59 -9.05
N ALA A 580 -14.85 16.08 -8.29
CA ALA A 580 -15.17 14.65 -8.25
C ALA A 580 -16.18 14.21 -9.33
N TYR A 581 -17.28 14.95 -9.55
CA TYR A 581 -18.34 14.49 -10.44
C TYR A 581 -17.95 14.42 -11.94
N PRO A 582 -17.00 15.24 -12.48
CA PRO A 582 -16.53 15.03 -13.85
C PRO A 582 -15.74 13.73 -14.01
N VAL A 583 -14.94 13.35 -12.99
CA VAL A 583 -14.23 12.08 -12.99
C VAL A 583 -15.23 10.93 -13.03
N ALA A 584 -16.26 10.95 -12.17
CA ALA A 584 -17.30 9.94 -12.15
C ALA A 584 -18.07 9.86 -13.48
N ARG A 585 -18.42 11.01 -14.09
CA ARG A 585 -19.06 11.07 -15.41
C ARG A 585 -18.23 10.30 -16.45
N ASP A 586 -16.92 10.60 -16.52
CA ASP A 586 -16.05 10.05 -17.56
C ASP A 586 -15.82 8.54 -17.32
N VAL A 587 -15.64 8.12 -16.07
CA VAL A 587 -15.52 6.70 -15.69
C VAL A 587 -16.81 5.93 -16.00
N MET A 588 -17.98 6.51 -15.71
CA MET A 588 -19.26 5.91 -16.07
C MET A 588 -19.49 5.92 -17.58
N THR A 589 -19.00 6.93 -18.29
CA THR A 589 -19.01 6.94 -19.76
C THR A 589 -18.20 5.78 -20.33
N PHE A 590 -17.02 5.47 -19.77
CA PHE A 590 -16.20 4.35 -20.22
C PHE A 590 -16.93 3.00 -20.16
N LEU A 591 -17.78 2.78 -19.15
CA LEU A 591 -18.55 1.55 -19.02
C LEU A 591 -19.58 1.31 -20.15
N PHE A 592 -20.04 2.36 -20.82
CA PHE A 592 -21.06 2.29 -21.86
C PHE A 592 -20.49 2.61 -23.26
N ASP A 593 -19.48 3.48 -23.33
CA ASP A 593 -18.80 3.89 -24.55
C ASP A 593 -17.31 4.12 -24.28
N PRO A 594 -16.51 3.04 -24.26
CA PRO A 594 -15.07 3.14 -24.01
C PRO A 594 -14.32 4.02 -25.03
N ALA A 595 -14.75 3.99 -26.30
CA ALA A 595 -14.07 4.74 -27.35
C ALA A 595 -14.18 6.26 -27.12
N LYS A 596 -15.40 6.74 -26.85
CA LYS A 596 -15.66 8.14 -26.53
C LYS A 596 -14.95 8.60 -25.26
N ALA A 597 -14.94 7.76 -24.24
CA ALA A 597 -14.24 8.07 -23.00
C ALA A 597 -12.72 8.19 -23.22
N MET A 598 -12.14 7.28 -24.01
CA MET A 598 -10.70 7.30 -24.31
C MET A 598 -10.28 8.50 -25.18
N GLU A 599 -11.13 8.95 -26.10
CA GLU A 599 -10.89 10.18 -26.89
C GLU A 599 -10.71 11.39 -25.96
N VAL A 600 -11.69 11.60 -25.04
CA VAL A 600 -11.64 12.69 -24.06
C VAL A 600 -10.41 12.58 -23.14
N LEU A 601 -10.08 11.36 -22.68
CA LEU A 601 -8.92 11.15 -21.82
C LEU A 601 -7.60 11.48 -22.54
N THR A 602 -7.47 11.10 -23.82
CA THR A 602 -6.26 11.38 -24.60
C THR A 602 -6.00 12.87 -24.75
N GLU A 603 -7.07 13.67 -24.98
CA GLU A 603 -6.98 15.12 -25.03
C GLU A 603 -6.53 15.69 -23.67
N MET A 604 -7.14 15.23 -22.57
CA MET A 604 -6.77 15.65 -21.21
C MET A 604 -5.32 15.31 -20.87
N GLU A 605 -4.86 14.10 -21.18
CA GLU A 605 -3.49 13.66 -20.91
C GLU A 605 -2.46 14.50 -21.67
N SER A 606 -2.77 14.90 -22.88
CA SER A 606 -1.93 15.83 -23.64
C SER A 606 -1.72 17.15 -22.86
N GLY A 607 -2.81 17.69 -22.28
CA GLY A 607 -2.75 18.89 -21.44
C GLY A 607 -2.04 18.70 -20.09
N TRP A 608 -2.00 17.47 -19.56
CA TRP A 608 -1.36 17.16 -18.27
C TRP A 608 0.11 16.76 -18.36
N GLY A 609 0.67 16.68 -19.56
CA GLY A 609 2.06 16.19 -19.78
C GLY A 609 2.17 14.68 -19.91
N GLY A 610 1.09 14.01 -20.36
CA GLY A 610 1.05 12.59 -20.69
C GLY A 610 0.40 11.69 -19.63
N THR A 611 0.60 10.39 -19.81
CA THR A 611 0.12 9.35 -18.88
C THR A 611 0.79 9.43 -17.52
N PRO A 612 0.25 8.77 -16.47
CA PRO A 612 0.91 8.72 -15.16
C PRO A 612 2.38 8.30 -15.21
N GLN A 613 2.71 7.29 -16.01
CA GLN A 613 4.09 6.84 -16.22
C GLN A 613 4.98 7.93 -16.85
N GLN A 614 4.48 8.61 -17.87
CA GLN A 614 5.22 9.70 -18.53
C GLN A 614 5.46 10.88 -17.58
N ARG A 615 4.45 11.25 -16.79
CA ARG A 615 4.58 12.30 -15.77
C ARG A 615 5.54 11.92 -14.65
N MET A 616 5.50 10.67 -14.17
CA MET A 616 6.47 10.16 -13.21
C MET A 616 7.89 10.21 -13.76
N ALA A 617 8.10 9.77 -15.01
CA ALA A 617 9.40 9.82 -15.67
C ALA A 617 9.91 11.28 -15.85
N ALA A 618 9.02 12.22 -16.15
CA ALA A 618 9.37 13.63 -16.23
C ALA A 618 9.75 14.21 -14.87
N LYS A 619 8.98 13.92 -13.82
CA LYS A 619 9.26 14.32 -12.44
C LYS A 619 10.59 13.72 -11.94
N TYR A 620 10.83 12.44 -12.23
CA TYR A 620 12.09 11.77 -11.90
C TYR A 620 13.31 12.48 -12.51
N ARG A 621 13.23 12.91 -13.77
CA ARG A 621 14.35 13.65 -14.42
C ARG A 621 14.67 14.97 -13.68
N ILE A 622 13.64 15.67 -13.20
CA ILE A 622 13.82 16.91 -12.42
C ILE A 622 14.54 16.60 -11.10
N TYR A 623 14.08 15.58 -10.37
CA TYR A 623 14.68 15.15 -9.11
C TYR A 623 16.11 14.61 -9.33
N ALA A 624 16.34 13.85 -10.40
CA ALA A 624 17.68 13.36 -10.76
C ALA A 624 18.66 14.51 -11.06
N ALA A 625 18.23 15.54 -11.76
CA ALA A 625 19.04 16.73 -12.01
C ALA A 625 19.34 17.49 -10.71
N GLN A 626 18.40 17.56 -9.78
CA GLN A 626 18.55 18.31 -8.53
C GLN A 626 19.33 17.53 -7.45
N TYR A 627 19.15 16.22 -7.35
CA TYR A 627 19.64 15.39 -6.24
C TYR A 627 20.59 14.26 -6.66
N GLY A 628 20.83 14.07 -7.97
CA GLY A 628 21.57 12.91 -8.50
C GLY A 628 22.98 12.70 -7.99
N THR A 629 23.61 13.74 -7.42
CA THR A 629 24.99 13.70 -6.90
C THR A 629 25.08 13.63 -5.38
N SER A 630 23.98 13.88 -4.64
CA SER A 630 24.02 14.12 -3.19
C SER A 630 23.06 13.28 -2.33
N ALA A 631 22.23 12.43 -2.92
CA ALA A 631 21.26 11.68 -2.15
C ALA A 631 21.89 10.49 -1.37
N PRO A 632 21.69 10.35 -0.03
CA PRO A 632 22.20 9.23 0.75
C PRO A 632 21.47 7.92 0.42
N LYS A 633 22.11 6.76 0.64
CA LYS A 633 21.52 5.42 0.44
C LYS A 633 20.35 5.21 1.41
N VAL A 634 19.19 4.85 0.90
CA VAL A 634 18.06 4.39 1.72
C VAL A 634 18.09 2.86 1.68
N ALA A 635 18.22 2.23 2.84
CA ALA A 635 18.10 0.78 2.93
C ALA A 635 16.66 0.37 2.58
N GLU A 636 16.49 -0.77 1.92
CA GLU A 636 15.17 -1.32 1.54
C GLU A 636 14.23 -1.43 2.75
N ASP A 637 14.77 -1.85 3.91
CA ASP A 637 14.06 -1.94 5.20
C ASP A 637 13.59 -0.57 5.74
N ALA A 638 14.32 0.52 5.46
CA ALA A 638 13.90 1.87 5.86
C ALA A 638 12.77 2.40 4.97
N ALA A 639 12.75 1.98 3.70
CA ALA A 639 11.67 2.28 2.78
C ALA A 639 10.37 1.60 3.22
N GLU A 640 10.44 0.31 3.58
CA GLU A 640 9.30 -0.46 4.07
C GLU A 640 8.76 0.08 5.40
N ARG A 641 9.64 0.39 6.38
CA ARG A 641 9.22 0.99 7.66
C ARG A 641 8.53 2.33 7.46
N LYS A 642 9.04 3.18 6.58
CA LYS A 642 8.43 4.50 6.34
C LYS A 642 7.07 4.39 5.66
N VAL A 643 6.90 3.47 4.70
CA VAL A 643 5.59 3.15 4.11
C VAL A 643 4.64 2.62 5.19
N GLN A 644 5.13 1.81 6.11
CA GLN A 644 4.34 1.24 7.19
C GLN A 644 3.97 2.31 8.22
N GLU A 645 4.90 3.17 8.64
CA GLU A 645 4.66 4.31 9.55
C GLU A 645 3.71 5.34 8.95
N GLU A 646 3.84 5.67 7.65
CA GLU A 646 2.91 6.58 6.97
C GLU A 646 1.52 5.98 6.82
N ASN A 647 1.44 4.67 6.61
CA ASN A 647 0.20 3.92 6.60
C ASN A 647 -0.45 3.85 7.99
N GLU A 648 0.35 3.71 9.06
CA GLU A 648 -0.12 3.71 10.46
C GLU A 648 -0.46 5.12 10.95
N ALA A 649 0.32 6.13 10.58
CA ALA A 649 0.01 7.53 10.87
C ALA A 649 -1.27 8.02 10.19
N ALA A 650 -1.57 7.52 8.99
CA ALA A 650 -2.84 7.73 8.32
C ALA A 650 -4.01 6.99 9.02
N ALA A 651 -3.69 5.94 9.80
CA ALA A 651 -4.65 5.16 10.59
C ALA A 651 -5.07 5.85 11.88
N SER A 652 -4.24 6.74 12.42
CA SER A 652 -4.64 7.54 13.58
C SER A 652 -5.75 8.48 13.15
N PRO A 653 -6.96 8.38 13.72
CA PRO A 653 -8.07 9.24 13.34
C PRO A 653 -7.65 10.68 13.67
N ARG A 654 -7.36 11.48 12.65
CA ARG A 654 -7.34 12.93 12.82
C ARG A 654 -8.69 13.28 13.43
N GLN A 655 -8.68 13.91 14.60
CA GLN A 655 -9.93 14.31 15.22
C GLN A 655 -10.76 15.08 14.21
N PRO A 656 -12.03 14.70 13.99
CA PRO A 656 -12.86 15.42 13.05
C PRO A 656 -12.89 16.87 13.49
N ILE A 657 -12.63 17.78 12.56
CA ILE A 657 -12.79 19.21 12.81
C ILE A 657 -14.30 19.42 12.98
N VAL A 658 -14.72 19.45 14.22
CA VAL A 658 -16.10 19.77 14.57
C VAL A 658 -16.25 21.25 14.34
N SER A 659 -16.91 21.63 13.26
CA SER A 659 -17.22 23.03 12.99
C SER A 659 -18.02 23.58 14.16
N GLY A 660 -17.34 24.34 15.04
CA GLY A 660 -17.95 25.02 16.17
C GLY A 660 -17.91 24.31 17.52
N ALA A 661 -17.18 23.18 17.70
CA ALA A 661 -16.92 22.61 19.02
C ALA A 661 -15.60 23.16 19.58
N GLN A 662 -15.62 23.60 20.82
CA GLN A 662 -14.40 23.87 21.57
C GLN A 662 -13.58 22.60 21.71
N SER A 663 -12.25 22.72 21.63
CA SER A 663 -11.32 21.62 21.92
C SER A 663 -11.67 21.01 23.28
N PRO A 664 -11.63 19.68 23.44
CA PRO A 664 -11.78 19.09 24.75
C PRO A 664 -10.65 19.59 25.66
N PRO A 665 -10.92 19.79 26.94
CA PRO A 665 -9.87 20.10 27.91
C PRO A 665 -8.85 18.95 27.97
N PRO A 666 -7.58 19.21 28.31
CA PRO A 666 -6.56 18.17 28.46
C PRO A 666 -7.01 17.11 29.46
N GLU A 667 -6.62 15.87 29.22
CA GLU A 667 -6.88 14.76 30.15
C GLU A 667 -6.25 15.07 31.52
N PRO A 668 -6.92 14.73 32.64
CA PRO A 668 -6.31 14.83 33.94
C PRO A 668 -5.17 13.79 34.05
N GLU A 669 -3.97 14.25 34.33
CA GLU A 669 -2.84 13.40 34.68
C GLU A 669 -3.26 12.48 35.86
N THR A 670 -3.15 11.17 35.67
CA THR A 670 -3.31 10.19 36.74
C THR A 670 -2.10 10.28 37.67
N GLY A 671 -2.23 11.10 38.73
CA GLY A 671 -1.25 11.13 39.80
C GLY A 671 -1.28 9.81 40.58
N HIS A 672 -0.12 9.19 40.70
CA HIS A 672 0.11 8.09 41.63
C HIS A 672 -0.02 8.61 43.07
N ASP A 673 -0.91 7.98 43.81
CA ASP A 673 -1.16 8.15 45.24
C ASP A 673 0.03 7.55 46.04
N THR A 674 0.70 8.37 46.85
CA THR A 674 1.43 7.87 48.01
C THR A 674 1.04 8.70 49.23
N SER A 675 0.35 8.01 50.13
CA SER A 675 -0.03 8.41 51.48
C SER A 675 1.12 9.04 52.29
N ASP A 676 0.92 10.19 52.95
CA ASP A 676 1.15 10.26 54.36
C ASP A 676 0.43 11.44 55.05
N ALA A 677 0.13 11.23 56.37
CA ALA A 677 -0.79 11.94 57.20
C ALA A 677 -0.25 13.28 57.76
N GLY A 678 -1.15 14.20 58.08
CA GLY A 678 -0.85 15.32 58.99
C GLY A 678 -1.78 16.52 58.86
N GLN A 679 -2.80 16.60 59.72
CA GLN A 679 -3.63 17.78 59.99
C GLN A 679 -2.92 18.76 60.93
N PRO A 680 -3.54 19.93 61.35
CA PRO A 680 -4.09 21.10 60.60
C PRO A 680 -3.60 22.46 61.17
N SER A 681 -3.87 23.60 60.53
CA SER A 681 -4.32 24.85 61.24
C SER A 681 -4.46 26.07 60.30
N SER A 682 -5.63 26.58 60.19
CA SER A 682 -6.27 27.89 60.44
C SER A 682 -5.68 29.20 59.91
N THR A 683 -6.65 30.03 59.49
CA THR A 683 -6.70 31.54 59.39
C THR A 683 -6.09 32.11 58.11
N GLY A 684 -6.76 32.91 57.29
CA GLY A 684 -7.72 33.95 57.47
C GLY A 684 -7.45 35.04 56.41
N ASN A 685 -8.54 35.60 55.89
CA ASN A 685 -8.66 36.93 55.26
C ASN A 685 -8.42 37.21 53.76
N ARG A 686 -9.50 37.66 53.15
CA ARG A 686 -9.71 38.48 51.94
C ARG A 686 -9.21 39.94 52.15
N PRO A 687 -9.29 40.88 51.16
CA PRO A 687 -9.34 40.87 49.69
C PRO A 687 -8.46 41.98 49.06
N ALA A 688 -8.24 41.99 47.72
CA ALA A 688 -8.24 43.15 46.85
C ALA A 688 -7.92 42.82 45.38
N ALA A 689 -8.73 43.36 44.47
CA ALA A 689 -8.50 43.48 43.04
C ALA A 689 -7.83 44.85 42.73
N PRO A 690 -7.59 45.28 41.50
CA PRO A 690 -7.18 44.62 40.23
C PRO A 690 -5.94 45.30 39.60
N THR A 691 -5.26 44.71 38.60
CA THR A 691 -4.60 45.53 37.56
C THR A 691 -4.05 44.68 36.40
N THR A 692 -4.43 45.08 35.20
CA THR A 692 -3.74 45.15 33.89
C THR A 692 -3.06 43.93 33.29
N ILE A 693 -3.55 43.58 32.09
CA ILE A 693 -2.97 42.77 31.03
C ILE A 693 -1.73 43.46 30.45
N PRO A 694 -0.68 42.69 30.09
CA PRO A 694 -0.14 42.86 28.74
C PRO A 694 0.29 41.53 28.06
N GLY A 695 0.02 41.47 26.77
CA GLY A 695 0.90 40.96 25.72
C GLY A 695 1.08 39.46 25.58
N SER A 696 0.38 38.83 24.65
CA SER A 696 0.66 37.53 24.11
C SER A 696 1.93 37.56 23.21
N PRO A 697 2.85 36.60 23.33
CA PRO A 697 3.90 36.39 22.32
C PRO A 697 3.42 35.51 21.19
N PRO A 698 4.06 35.58 20.00
CA PRO A 698 3.59 34.93 18.79
C PRO A 698 3.86 33.43 18.78
N PHE A 699 2.94 32.69 18.22
CA PHE A 699 3.05 31.27 17.92
C PHE A 699 4.25 30.97 17.03
N ARG A 700 5.17 30.14 17.51
CA ARG A 700 6.15 29.45 16.67
C ARG A 700 5.44 28.28 15.99
N THR A 701 5.42 28.28 14.69
CA THR A 701 5.10 27.15 13.85
C THR A 701 6.33 26.25 13.78
N GLU A 702 6.28 25.06 14.37
CA GLU A 702 7.18 23.97 14.01
C GLU A 702 6.62 23.21 12.81
N PRO A 703 7.45 22.82 11.86
CA PRO A 703 7.00 22.08 10.69
C PRO A 703 6.85 20.59 11.05
N HIS A 704 5.64 20.10 10.97
CA HIS A 704 5.42 18.66 10.92
C HIS A 704 5.91 18.10 9.59
N ARG A 705 6.87 17.22 9.67
CA ARG A 705 7.33 16.36 8.58
C ARG A 705 6.29 15.31 8.18
#